data_6e2fb62e7d3d448d65c3fa06307c7b4a
#
_entry.id   6e2fb62e7d3d448d65c3fa06307c7b4a
#
_cell.length_a   1.000
_cell.length_b   1.000
_cell.length_c   1.000
_cell.angle_alpha   90.00
_cell.angle_beta   90.00
_cell.angle_gamma   90.00
#
_symmetry.space_group_name_H-M   'P 1'
#
loop_
_entity.id
_entity.type
_entity.pdbx_description
1 polymer ?
#
loop_
_entity_poly.entity_id
_entity_poly.type
_entity_poly.pdbx_seq_one_letter_code
_entity_poly.pdbx_strand_id
1 'polypeptide(L)'
;MENRKVKGLLLVWNSANSDWNYKEACLKVKNGEKSEIDWRTIKKNGVEKKTEIFLIKLVEEPKGIIAHGHVIKEPYLENGRYYVNVEFDKILDYENEEFLKQEDLALKFPEQDWSPQASGIEIKETILPELREMWNKLINGEENSEAPNGGDEGENMKNEFDKNVIFYGPPGTGKTYTTAKRAVEICKTESEKELTDYSEIMKKYNELKKKNRIEFITFHQSYGYEEFIEGIKPIVLNEDDESEDESENNQESKTNIKIENDIKYDVVDGVFKKFCDNAKKAIIESKSNIYISPKAIVWKVTVRDEVKEDCFANNHVRINFKLGTAGATKFNNEIKKGDIIITTDGSRTKINGIAVVTDGKAYTLNKAKSDTTTRNVSWLVKGIDEDIYEINDEKILPRKTVTKVPNMKVEDIIKLAKEKKPTALSKEELSKIVIKENTKPYVFIIDEINRGNISKIFGELITLIETTKRVGKKECISTKLPYSNEEFTVPDNVYIIGTMNTADRSIALMDTALRRRFKFEEMLPDYDLLKDIFVEDEGVKVNIGAMLKAINERIEYLYDREHTIGHAVFLEKGKDDKIDIDINKLENIFKKNIIPLLQEYFYEDYEKIRIVLGDNAKNEDEQFISAVSIPEDVFEGNIDDIDIPEKKYIINYDNFKNIMAYKNISKKKDLSEKISDE
;
A
#
# COMPACT_ATOMS: atom_id res chain seq x y z
N MET A 1 12.36 18.64 40.55
CA MET A 1 11.46 19.13 39.48
C MET A 1 12.07 18.61 38.16
N GLU A 2 11.49 17.57 37.62
CA GLU A 2 11.95 17.00 36.34
C GLU A 2 11.92 18.07 35.26
N ASN A 3 12.98 18.16 34.48
CA ASN A 3 13.06 19.06 33.33
C ASN A 3 12.10 18.56 32.25
N ARG A 4 10.85 19.04 32.29
CA ARG A 4 9.88 18.74 31.23
C ARG A 4 10.41 19.28 29.90
N LYS A 5 10.52 18.42 28.88
CA LYS A 5 10.96 18.79 27.53
C LYS A 5 9.91 19.66 26.86
N VAL A 6 10.37 20.76 26.24
CA VAL A 6 9.55 21.64 25.40
C VAL A 6 9.49 21.08 24.00
N LYS A 7 8.31 20.82 23.47
CA LYS A 7 8.12 20.27 22.11
C LYS A 7 7.99 21.34 21.03
N GLY A 8 7.40 22.49 21.39
CA GLY A 8 7.23 23.61 20.47
C GLY A 8 7.44 24.96 21.14
N LEU A 9 8.06 25.90 20.42
CA LEU A 9 8.40 27.23 20.88
C LEU A 9 7.83 28.28 19.94
N LEU A 10 7.12 29.28 20.48
CA LEU A 10 6.65 30.44 19.72
C LEU A 10 7.62 31.59 19.88
N LEU A 11 8.30 31.96 18.81
CA LEU A 11 9.19 33.10 18.72
C LEU A 11 8.40 34.33 18.21
N VAL A 12 8.78 35.52 18.68
CA VAL A 12 8.10 36.77 18.32
C VAL A 12 9.04 37.63 17.50
N TRP A 13 8.56 38.07 16.35
CA TRP A 13 9.24 39.06 15.53
C TRP A 13 8.53 40.43 15.61
N ASN A 14 9.32 41.45 15.93
CA ASN A 14 8.88 42.84 15.91
C ASN A 14 9.58 43.54 14.73
N SER A 15 8.84 43.74 13.63
CA SER A 15 9.36 44.33 12.40
C SER A 15 9.90 45.75 12.57
N ALA A 16 9.38 46.51 13.53
CA ALA A 16 9.78 47.89 13.78
C ALA A 16 11.14 48.04 14.52
N ASN A 17 11.57 47.02 15.27
CA ASN A 17 12.73 47.09 16.16
C ASN A 17 13.73 45.92 16.03
N SER A 18 13.72 45.22 14.91
CA SER A 18 14.55 44.03 14.66
C SER A 18 15.61 44.31 13.59
N ASP A 19 16.85 43.98 13.87
CA ASP A 19 17.97 44.03 12.89
C ASP A 19 17.90 42.82 11.91
N TRP A 20 16.93 41.94 12.04
CA TRP A 20 16.77 40.78 11.17
C TRP A 20 16.28 41.17 9.78
N ASN A 21 17.11 40.90 8.77
CA ASN A 21 16.74 41.12 7.38
C ASN A 21 15.83 40.01 6.87
N TYR A 22 14.53 40.13 7.12
CA TYR A 22 13.50 39.19 6.75
C TYR A 22 13.50 38.84 5.25
N LYS A 23 13.62 39.87 4.37
CA LYS A 23 13.58 39.68 2.90
C LYS A 23 14.76 38.84 2.41
N GLU A 24 15.93 39.04 2.96
CA GLU A 24 17.12 38.25 2.65
C GLU A 24 16.98 36.80 3.16
N ALA A 25 16.49 36.61 4.39
CA ALA A 25 16.26 35.30 4.97
C ALA A 25 15.20 34.50 4.16
N CYS A 26 14.13 35.16 3.73
CA CYS A 26 13.10 34.56 2.88
C CYS A 26 13.67 34.11 1.52
N LEU A 27 14.53 34.89 0.88
CA LEU A 27 15.20 34.54 -0.37
C LEU A 27 16.16 33.37 -0.20
N LYS A 28 16.95 33.34 0.88
CA LYS A 28 17.85 32.20 1.18
C LYS A 28 17.09 30.91 1.30
N VAL A 29 16.02 30.88 2.10
CA VAL A 29 15.21 29.68 2.29
C VAL A 29 14.50 29.25 0.99
N LYS A 30 14.01 30.20 0.19
CA LYS A 30 13.42 29.90 -1.14
C LYS A 30 14.42 29.28 -2.12
N ASN A 31 15.69 29.65 -2.02
CA ASN A 31 16.78 29.11 -2.84
C ASN A 31 17.36 27.78 -2.30
N GLY A 32 16.80 27.25 -1.21
CA GLY A 32 17.30 26.02 -0.57
C GLY A 32 18.56 26.21 0.27
N GLU A 33 18.91 27.46 0.59
CA GLU A 33 20.02 27.78 1.47
C GLU A 33 19.56 27.85 2.93
N LYS A 34 20.48 27.52 3.85
CA LYS A 34 20.21 27.58 5.30
C LYS A 34 20.07 29.02 5.79
N SER A 35 19.05 29.28 6.60
CA SER A 35 18.85 30.53 7.29
C SER A 35 18.89 30.27 8.80
N GLU A 36 20.10 30.45 9.37
CA GLU A 36 20.37 30.28 10.80
C GLU A 36 20.47 31.65 11.47
N ILE A 37 19.86 31.76 12.67
CA ILE A 37 19.92 33.03 13.45
C ILE A 37 19.80 32.76 14.94
N ASP A 38 20.46 33.62 15.74
CA ASP A 38 20.28 33.67 17.17
C ASP A 38 19.05 34.50 17.53
N TRP A 39 18.08 33.86 18.16
CA TRP A 39 16.81 34.50 18.52
C TRP A 39 16.65 34.60 20.03
N ARG A 40 16.26 35.79 20.50
CA ARG A 40 16.04 36.00 21.93
C ARG A 40 14.89 35.10 22.45
N THR A 41 15.09 34.47 23.61
CA THR A 41 14.11 33.60 24.27
C THR A 41 14.02 33.85 25.76
N ILE A 42 12.82 33.76 26.34
CA ILE A 42 12.64 33.73 27.80
C ILE A 42 12.70 32.31 28.38
N LYS A 43 12.47 31.28 27.52
CA LYS A 43 12.54 29.88 27.96
C LYS A 43 13.99 29.43 28.07
N LYS A 44 14.40 29.03 29.27
CA LYS A 44 15.77 28.68 29.61
C LYS A 44 15.98 27.16 29.63
N ASN A 45 15.01 26.43 30.12
CA ASN A 45 15.11 25.00 30.42
C ASN A 45 14.12 24.18 29.56
N GLY A 46 14.49 22.96 29.22
CA GLY A 46 13.66 22.03 28.49
C GLY A 46 13.62 22.23 26.96
N VAL A 47 14.29 23.25 26.42
CA VAL A 47 14.46 23.47 24.99
C VAL A 47 15.72 22.73 24.53
N GLU A 48 15.58 21.75 23.67
CA GLU A 48 16.66 20.90 23.15
C GLU A 48 16.85 21.12 21.63
N LYS A 49 17.94 20.59 21.08
CA LYS A 49 18.08 20.51 19.62
C LYS A 49 16.91 19.80 18.99
N LYS A 50 16.44 20.28 17.84
CA LYS A 50 15.25 19.83 17.12
C LYS A 50 13.90 20.21 17.77
N THR A 51 13.87 21.00 18.86
CA THR A 51 12.62 21.61 19.31
C THR A 51 12.05 22.43 18.17
N GLU A 52 10.80 22.20 17.82
CA GLU A 52 10.07 22.88 16.74
C GLU A 52 9.83 24.35 17.09
N ILE A 53 9.93 25.25 16.14
CA ILE A 53 9.68 26.67 16.36
C ILE A 53 8.69 27.21 15.32
N PHE A 54 7.84 28.12 15.77
CA PHE A 54 7.02 28.97 14.93
C PHE A 54 7.33 30.44 15.21
N LEU A 55 7.45 31.24 14.15
CA LEU A 55 7.74 32.66 14.28
C LEU A 55 6.47 33.46 13.98
N ILE A 56 6.01 34.21 14.98
CA ILE A 56 4.85 35.09 14.85
C ILE A 56 5.26 36.56 14.70
N LYS A 57 4.73 37.24 13.69
CA LYS A 57 4.80 38.71 13.50
C LYS A 57 3.66 39.36 14.26
N LEU A 58 3.95 40.29 15.17
CA LEU A 58 2.94 40.94 16.04
C LEU A 58 2.82 42.44 15.88
N VAL A 59 3.79 43.12 15.26
CA VAL A 59 3.77 44.55 15.06
C VAL A 59 3.42 44.87 13.61
N GLU A 60 2.54 45.81 13.40
CA GLU A 60 1.93 46.21 12.11
C GLU A 60 1.10 45.09 11.48
N GLU A 61 -0.08 45.48 10.98
CA GLU A 61 -0.92 44.54 10.24
C GLU A 61 -0.30 44.21 8.87
N PRO A 62 -0.47 42.99 8.40
CA PRO A 62 -1.16 41.84 9.01
C PRO A 62 -0.29 41.09 10.04
N LYS A 63 -0.90 40.54 11.10
CA LYS A 63 -0.27 39.77 12.17
C LYS A 63 -0.51 38.27 12.01
N GLY A 64 0.49 37.44 12.35
CA GLY A 64 0.34 35.98 12.29
C GLY A 64 1.65 35.22 12.21
N ILE A 65 1.59 33.89 12.11
CA ILE A 65 2.75 33.04 11.96
C ILE A 65 3.23 33.08 10.51
N ILE A 66 4.50 33.46 10.32
CA ILE A 66 5.12 33.67 9.02
C ILE A 66 6.31 32.75 8.74
N ALA A 67 6.83 32.04 9.76
CA ALA A 67 7.96 31.12 9.55
C ALA A 67 7.87 29.92 10.49
N HIS A 68 8.47 28.82 10.05
CA HIS A 68 8.63 27.57 10.75
C HIS A 68 10.10 27.11 10.66
N GLY A 69 10.55 26.34 11.67
CA GLY A 69 11.90 25.82 11.73
C GLY A 69 12.14 25.04 13.01
N HIS A 70 13.39 24.89 13.38
CA HIS A 70 13.76 24.12 14.56
C HIS A 70 15.03 24.67 15.23
N VAL A 71 15.18 24.34 16.50
CA VAL A 71 16.35 24.71 17.32
C VAL A 71 17.54 23.88 16.89
N ILE A 72 18.67 24.54 16.59
CA ILE A 72 19.95 23.88 16.27
C ILE A 72 20.97 23.97 17.42
N LYS A 73 20.81 24.97 18.31
CA LYS A 73 21.61 25.10 19.53
C LYS A 73 20.71 25.50 20.71
N GLU A 74 20.87 24.79 21.80
CA GLU A 74 20.10 25.01 23.05
C GLU A 74 20.29 26.45 23.59
N PRO A 75 19.36 26.94 24.44
CA PRO A 75 19.41 28.28 24.97
C PRO A 75 20.72 28.55 25.72
N TYR A 76 21.35 29.66 25.41
CA TYR A 76 22.59 30.13 26.04
C TYR A 76 22.48 31.58 26.48
N LEU A 77 23.30 31.97 27.47
CA LEU A 77 23.34 33.30 28.03
C LEU A 77 24.38 34.17 27.33
N GLU A 78 23.95 35.29 26.77
CA GLU A 78 24.85 36.31 26.18
C GLU A 78 24.36 37.70 26.56
N ASN A 79 25.29 38.56 27.02
CA ASN A 79 25.03 39.93 27.49
C ASN A 79 23.82 40.06 28.44
N GLY A 80 23.68 39.09 29.38
CA GLY A 80 22.60 39.06 30.38
C GLY A 80 21.23 38.67 29.83
N ARG A 81 21.13 38.18 28.59
CA ARG A 81 19.92 37.73 27.93
C ARG A 81 20.09 36.32 27.38
N TYR A 82 18.99 35.56 27.35
CA TYR A 82 18.99 34.20 26.77
C TYR A 82 18.67 34.26 25.27
N TYR A 83 19.47 33.53 24.50
CA TYR A 83 19.30 33.32 23.06
C TYR A 83 19.18 31.83 22.75
N VAL A 84 18.47 31.50 21.67
CA VAL A 84 18.40 30.16 21.08
C VAL A 84 18.78 30.30 19.61
N ASN A 85 19.67 29.42 19.12
CA ASN A 85 20.00 29.43 17.70
C ASN A 85 19.02 28.53 16.94
N VAL A 86 18.40 29.07 15.90
CA VAL A 86 17.34 28.42 15.14
C VAL A 86 17.66 28.43 13.65
N GLU A 87 17.26 27.36 12.96
CA GLU A 87 17.28 27.25 11.49
C GLU A 87 15.82 27.24 11.00
N PHE A 88 15.51 28.14 10.06
CA PHE A 88 14.22 28.19 9.41
C PHE A 88 14.22 27.28 8.18
N ASP A 89 13.25 26.39 8.11
CA ASP A 89 12.97 25.50 6.98
C ASP A 89 11.93 26.13 6.00
N LYS A 90 11.10 27.06 6.49
CA LYS A 90 10.19 27.85 5.64
C LYS A 90 9.98 29.25 6.22
N ILE A 91 10.08 30.25 5.36
CA ILE A 91 9.70 31.65 5.65
C ILE A 91 8.77 32.09 4.54
N LEU A 92 7.57 32.55 4.89
CA LEU A 92 6.55 33.06 3.96
C LEU A 92 6.74 34.54 3.71
N ASP A 93 6.55 34.96 2.47
CA ASP A 93 6.49 36.38 2.10
C ASP A 93 5.11 36.93 2.44
N TYR A 94 4.95 37.39 3.70
CA TYR A 94 3.67 37.86 4.23
C TYR A 94 3.05 39.08 3.46
N GLU A 95 3.81 39.72 2.55
CA GLU A 95 3.34 40.75 1.67
C GLU A 95 2.64 40.16 0.43
N ASN A 96 3.04 38.93 0.01
CA ASN A 96 2.59 38.34 -1.25
C ASN A 96 2.12 36.87 -1.10
N GLU A 97 2.30 36.24 0.06
CA GLU A 97 1.89 34.87 0.34
C GLU A 97 0.92 34.81 1.51
N GLU A 98 0.01 33.85 1.50
CA GLU A 98 -0.87 33.56 2.64
C GLU A 98 -0.06 33.07 3.85
N PHE A 99 -0.52 33.37 5.06
CA PHE A 99 0.09 32.96 6.32
C PHE A 99 -0.99 32.76 7.40
N LEU A 100 -0.66 32.10 8.51
CA LEU A 100 -1.62 31.84 9.57
C LEU A 100 -1.90 33.11 10.37
N LYS A 101 -3.10 33.71 10.16
CA LYS A 101 -3.48 34.94 10.82
C LYS A 101 -3.66 34.76 12.33
N GLN A 102 -3.21 35.73 13.08
CA GLN A 102 -3.31 35.74 14.54
C GLN A 102 -4.77 35.62 15.04
N GLU A 103 -5.72 36.25 14.35
CA GLU A 103 -7.15 36.22 14.66
C GLU A 103 -7.70 34.79 14.57
N ASP A 104 -7.37 34.08 13.51
CA ASP A 104 -7.81 32.70 13.29
C ASP A 104 -7.21 31.74 14.33
N LEU A 105 -5.92 31.94 14.66
CA LEU A 105 -5.24 31.20 15.71
C LEU A 105 -5.87 31.44 17.10
N ALA A 106 -6.24 32.68 17.41
CA ALA A 106 -6.86 33.03 18.67
C ALA A 106 -8.30 32.47 18.80
N LEU A 107 -9.03 32.42 17.69
CA LEU A 107 -10.37 31.80 17.66
C LEU A 107 -10.27 30.28 17.82
N LYS A 108 -9.31 29.66 17.15
CA LYS A 108 -9.19 28.20 17.12
C LYS A 108 -8.53 27.63 18.39
N PHE A 109 -7.57 28.34 18.95
CA PHE A 109 -6.81 27.93 20.13
C PHE A 109 -6.81 29.01 21.22
N PRO A 110 -7.96 29.28 21.83
CA PRO A 110 -8.09 30.36 22.82
C PRO A 110 -7.28 30.13 24.11
N GLU A 111 -6.83 28.93 24.36
CA GLU A 111 -6.00 28.57 25.50
C GLU A 111 -4.51 28.92 25.35
N GLN A 112 -4.04 29.30 24.13
CA GLN A 112 -2.68 29.73 23.83
C GLN A 112 -2.60 31.25 23.74
N ASP A 113 -1.53 31.84 24.29
CA ASP A 113 -1.27 33.27 24.09
C ASP A 113 -0.62 33.49 22.70
N TRP A 114 -1.38 34.13 21.81
CA TRP A 114 -0.95 34.51 20.46
C TRP A 114 -0.49 35.97 20.35
N SER A 115 -0.45 36.69 21.48
CA SER A 115 0.07 38.07 21.57
C SER A 115 1.10 38.23 22.68
N PRO A 116 2.06 37.30 22.81
CA PRO A 116 2.98 37.35 23.94
C PRO A 116 3.88 38.58 23.89
N GLN A 117 4.09 39.21 25.06
CA GLN A 117 4.98 40.36 25.19
C GLN A 117 6.47 40.01 25.13
N ALA A 118 6.81 38.72 25.21
CA ALA A 118 8.18 38.24 25.16
C ALA A 118 8.32 37.05 24.20
N SER A 119 9.43 36.98 23.50
CA SER A 119 9.75 35.89 22.57
C SER A 119 10.19 34.62 23.29
N GLY A 120 9.86 33.46 22.73
CA GLY A 120 10.24 32.16 23.22
C GLY A 120 9.32 31.63 24.30
N ILE A 121 8.00 31.74 24.11
CA ILE A 121 7.01 31.04 24.95
C ILE A 121 6.77 29.62 24.45
N GLU A 122 6.42 28.73 25.36
CA GLU A 122 6.08 27.34 25.02
C GLU A 122 4.72 27.28 24.34
N ILE A 123 4.64 26.55 23.22
CA ILE A 123 3.38 26.16 22.61
C ILE A 123 2.86 24.94 23.36
N LYS A 124 1.58 24.99 23.77
CA LYS A 124 0.97 23.87 24.48
C LYS A 124 1.00 22.60 23.65
N GLU A 125 1.38 21.48 24.26
CA GLU A 125 1.49 20.17 23.57
C GLU A 125 0.19 19.72 22.91
N THR A 126 -0.96 20.11 23.45
CA THR A 126 -2.29 19.81 22.90
C THR A 126 -2.58 20.53 21.58
N ILE A 127 -1.92 21.66 21.34
CA ILE A 127 -2.14 22.52 20.16
C ILE A 127 -1.15 22.21 19.05
N LEU A 128 0.06 21.83 19.41
CA LEU A 128 1.19 21.70 18.47
C LEU A 128 0.91 20.79 17.25
N PRO A 129 0.25 19.63 17.39
CA PRO A 129 -0.07 18.76 16.24
C PRO A 129 -0.99 19.47 15.23
N GLU A 130 -2.02 20.14 15.71
CA GLU A 130 -3.00 20.79 14.85
C GLU A 130 -2.45 22.10 14.22
N LEU A 131 -1.63 22.83 14.99
CA LEU A 131 -0.89 24.00 14.46
C LEU A 131 0.07 23.60 13.32
N ARG A 132 0.75 22.46 13.48
CA ARG A 132 1.62 21.89 12.44
C ARG A 132 0.81 21.51 11.19
N GLU A 133 -0.35 20.93 11.37
CA GLU A 133 -1.24 20.59 10.26
C GLU A 133 -1.71 21.85 9.50
N MET A 134 -2.12 22.90 10.21
CA MET A 134 -2.49 24.19 9.59
C MET A 134 -1.33 24.80 8.81
N TRP A 135 -0.11 24.75 9.38
CA TRP A 135 1.09 25.24 8.71
C TRP A 135 1.39 24.44 7.43
N ASN A 136 1.33 23.12 7.51
CA ASN A 136 1.59 22.24 6.36
C ASN A 136 0.56 22.40 5.24
N LYS A 137 -0.71 22.62 5.57
CA LYS A 137 -1.75 22.94 4.57
C LYS A 137 -1.45 24.26 3.86
N LEU A 138 -1.02 25.25 4.62
CA LEU A 138 -0.70 26.56 4.08
C LEU A 138 0.48 26.53 3.10
N ILE A 139 1.58 25.83 3.46
CA ILE A 139 2.81 25.81 2.64
C ILE A 139 2.71 24.90 1.42
N ASN A 140 1.85 23.89 1.45
CA ASN A 140 1.68 22.93 0.35
C ASN A 140 0.58 23.33 -0.65
N GLY A 141 -0.16 24.40 -0.38
CA GLY A 141 -1.17 25.03 -1.24
C GLY A 141 -2.44 24.19 -1.39
N GLU A 142 -3.60 24.70 -0.95
CA GLU A 142 -4.87 24.33 -1.56
C GLU A 142 -4.95 25.05 -2.91
N GLU A 143 -4.95 24.32 -4.02
CA GLU A 143 -5.26 24.92 -5.32
C GLU A 143 -6.73 25.36 -5.33
N ASN A 144 -6.97 26.67 -5.28
CA ASN A 144 -8.26 27.28 -5.56
C ASN A 144 -8.66 26.97 -6.99
N SER A 145 -9.62 26.07 -7.18
CA SER A 145 -10.45 26.05 -8.38
C SER A 145 -11.71 26.85 -8.06
N GLU A 146 -11.89 27.98 -8.74
CA GLU A 146 -13.11 28.76 -8.70
C GLU A 146 -14.33 27.90 -8.99
N ALA A 147 -15.29 27.90 -8.06
CA ALA A 147 -16.57 27.22 -8.18
C ALA A 147 -17.64 28.19 -8.72
N PRO A 148 -18.58 27.71 -9.56
CA PRO A 148 -19.89 28.33 -9.64
C PRO A 148 -20.84 27.71 -8.62
N ASN A 149 -21.58 28.57 -7.97
CA ASN A 149 -22.57 28.33 -6.93
C ASN A 149 -23.48 27.11 -7.09
N GLY A 150 -23.73 26.44 -6.00
CA GLY A 150 -24.97 25.76 -5.71
C GLY A 150 -24.87 24.44 -4.94
N GLY A 151 -25.16 24.45 -3.63
CA GLY A 151 -25.71 23.31 -2.88
C GLY A 151 -24.75 22.52 -2.00
N ASP A 152 -24.69 22.93 -0.76
CA ASP A 152 -24.66 22.14 0.49
C ASP A 152 -24.30 20.64 0.40
N GLU A 153 -23.12 20.30 0.94
CA GLU A 153 -22.88 19.06 1.68
C GLU A 153 -21.43 19.05 2.24
N GLY A 154 -21.32 18.79 3.57
CA GLY A 154 -20.14 18.94 4.40
C GLY A 154 -18.89 18.18 3.92
N GLU A 155 -17.77 18.88 3.85
CA GLU A 155 -16.45 18.29 3.59
C GLU A 155 -15.90 17.64 4.86
N ASN A 156 -15.81 16.33 4.82
CA ASN A 156 -15.15 15.49 5.81
C ASN A 156 -13.63 15.43 5.53
N MET A 157 -12.82 15.57 6.58
CA MET A 157 -11.38 15.36 6.55
C MET A 157 -11.04 14.00 5.96
N LYS A 158 -10.47 13.96 4.76
CA LYS A 158 -9.81 12.77 4.23
C LYS A 158 -8.44 12.65 4.89
N ASN A 159 -8.22 11.61 5.68
CA ASN A 159 -6.87 11.15 6.01
C ASN A 159 -6.18 10.82 4.67
N GLU A 160 -5.32 11.70 4.21
CA GLU A 160 -4.58 11.48 2.96
C GLU A 160 -3.44 10.51 3.24
N PHE A 161 -3.63 9.26 2.83
CA PHE A 161 -2.60 8.22 2.93
C PHE A 161 -1.54 8.41 1.84
N ASP A 162 -0.27 8.23 2.20
CA ASP A 162 0.81 8.19 1.22
C ASP A 162 0.56 7.11 0.16
N LYS A 163 0.79 7.45 -1.11
CA LYS A 163 0.53 6.55 -2.25
C LYS A 163 1.44 5.35 -2.30
N ASN A 164 2.67 5.51 -1.82
CA ASN A 164 3.68 4.45 -1.79
C ASN A 164 4.33 4.41 -0.41
N VAL A 165 4.15 3.30 0.31
CA VAL A 165 4.68 3.12 1.67
C VAL A 165 5.40 1.77 1.77
N ILE A 166 6.51 1.74 2.50
CA ILE A 166 7.18 0.50 2.89
C ILE A 166 7.22 0.43 4.42
N PHE A 167 6.60 -0.60 4.97
CA PHE A 167 6.76 -0.99 6.37
C PHE A 167 8.01 -1.83 6.52
N TYR A 168 8.99 -1.35 7.30
CA TYR A 168 10.27 -2.04 7.46
C TYR A 168 10.60 -2.26 8.94
N GLY A 169 11.41 -3.28 9.23
CA GLY A 169 11.86 -3.58 10.58
C GLY A 169 12.08 -5.07 10.82
N PRO A 170 12.39 -5.45 12.06
CA PRO A 170 12.64 -6.84 12.45
C PRO A 170 11.47 -7.77 12.13
N PRO A 171 11.71 -9.07 11.91
CA PRO A 171 10.65 -10.05 11.70
C PRO A 171 9.74 -10.16 12.95
N GLY A 172 8.44 -10.44 12.73
CA GLY A 172 7.49 -10.60 13.82
C GLY A 172 7.02 -9.31 14.50
N THR A 173 7.18 -8.14 13.86
CA THR A 173 6.69 -6.84 14.36
C THR A 173 5.30 -6.46 13.83
N GLY A 174 4.56 -7.42 13.26
CA GLY A 174 3.19 -7.20 12.80
C GLY A 174 3.04 -6.47 11.47
N LYS A 175 4.09 -6.43 10.62
CA LYS A 175 4.06 -5.76 9.30
C LYS A 175 2.89 -6.22 8.44
N THR A 176 2.69 -7.52 8.28
CA THR A 176 1.59 -8.07 7.47
C THR A 176 0.21 -7.72 8.05
N TYR A 177 0.08 -7.71 9.38
CA TYR A 177 -1.13 -7.26 10.06
C TYR A 177 -1.44 -5.79 9.76
N THR A 178 -0.46 -4.92 9.94
CA THR A 178 -0.57 -3.47 9.68
C THR A 178 -0.87 -3.19 8.22
N THR A 179 -0.30 -3.96 7.30
CA THR A 179 -0.56 -3.86 5.86
C THR A 179 -2.03 -4.13 5.54
N ALA A 180 -2.62 -5.19 6.10
CA ALA A 180 -4.03 -5.50 5.89
C ALA A 180 -4.96 -4.42 6.48
N LYS A 181 -4.64 -3.93 7.69
CA LYS A 181 -5.36 -2.83 8.33
C LYS A 181 -5.30 -1.55 7.49
N ARG A 182 -4.10 -1.12 7.09
CA ARG A 182 -3.87 0.07 6.26
C ARG A 182 -4.60 -0.02 4.91
N ALA A 183 -4.59 -1.19 4.27
CA ALA A 183 -5.27 -1.40 3.01
C ALA A 183 -6.80 -1.26 3.14
N VAL A 184 -7.38 -1.76 4.23
CA VAL A 184 -8.80 -1.60 4.53
C VAL A 184 -9.13 -0.14 4.83
N GLU A 185 -8.31 0.56 5.61
CA GLU A 185 -8.47 1.98 5.93
C GLU A 185 -8.45 2.85 4.66
N ILE A 186 -7.49 2.65 3.75
CA ILE A 186 -7.41 3.34 2.46
C ILE A 186 -8.68 3.09 1.62
N CYS A 187 -9.18 1.86 1.61
CA CYS A 187 -10.34 1.48 0.82
C CYS A 187 -11.69 1.82 1.49
N LYS A 188 -11.68 2.29 2.73
CA LYS A 188 -12.89 2.64 3.49
C LYS A 188 -13.64 3.79 2.83
N THR A 189 -14.96 3.74 2.89
CA THR A 189 -15.82 4.86 2.50
C THR A 189 -16.15 5.71 3.73
N GLU A 190 -16.42 7.00 3.54
CA GLU A 190 -16.71 7.95 4.62
C GLU A 190 -17.84 7.52 5.57
N SER A 191 -18.79 6.72 5.06
CA SER A 191 -19.92 6.21 5.85
C SER A 191 -19.60 4.96 6.68
N GLU A 192 -18.42 4.32 6.51
CA GLU A 192 -18.07 3.09 7.21
C GLU A 192 -17.40 3.40 8.56
N LYS A 193 -17.82 2.71 9.62
CA LYS A 193 -17.22 2.83 10.96
C LYS A 193 -15.76 2.36 10.95
N GLU A 194 -14.99 2.89 11.87
CA GLU A 194 -13.63 2.41 12.13
C GLU A 194 -13.69 0.97 12.65
N LEU A 195 -12.92 0.09 12.03
CA LEU A 195 -12.82 -1.31 12.42
C LEU A 195 -11.61 -1.46 13.35
N THR A 196 -11.86 -1.91 14.57
CA THR A 196 -10.82 -2.13 15.58
C THR A 196 -10.52 -3.62 15.78
N ASP A 197 -11.50 -4.48 15.52
CA ASP A 197 -11.31 -5.92 15.62
C ASP A 197 -10.65 -6.51 14.38
N TYR A 198 -9.63 -7.35 14.61
CA TYR A 198 -8.87 -7.95 13.51
C TYR A 198 -9.69 -8.90 12.64
N SER A 199 -10.63 -9.63 13.21
CA SER A 199 -11.48 -10.56 12.44
C SER A 199 -12.38 -9.79 11.47
N GLU A 200 -12.90 -8.64 11.89
CA GLU A 200 -13.69 -7.74 11.06
C GLU A 200 -12.83 -7.10 9.96
N ILE A 201 -11.60 -6.66 10.30
CA ILE A 201 -10.64 -6.13 9.33
C ILE A 201 -10.35 -7.18 8.25
N MET A 202 -10.04 -8.43 8.63
CA MET A 202 -9.74 -9.51 7.69
C MET A 202 -10.95 -9.92 6.85
N LYS A 203 -12.15 -9.87 7.42
CA LYS A 203 -13.39 -10.08 6.64
C LYS A 203 -13.54 -9.02 5.55
N LYS A 204 -13.36 -7.74 5.91
CA LYS A 204 -13.43 -6.62 4.96
C LYS A 204 -12.30 -6.68 3.91
N TYR A 205 -11.09 -7.01 4.33
CA TYR A 205 -9.95 -7.23 3.45
C TYR A 205 -10.27 -8.28 2.38
N ASN A 206 -10.80 -9.44 2.78
CA ASN A 206 -11.17 -10.51 1.85
C ASN A 206 -12.33 -10.11 0.91
N GLU A 207 -13.28 -9.29 1.37
CA GLU A 207 -14.33 -8.73 0.51
C GLU A 207 -13.74 -7.79 -0.56
N LEU A 208 -12.79 -6.92 -0.17
CA LEU A 208 -12.11 -5.99 -1.08
C LEU A 208 -11.23 -6.74 -2.08
N LYS A 209 -10.55 -7.81 -1.64
CA LYS A 209 -9.77 -8.70 -2.51
C LYS A 209 -10.66 -9.38 -3.56
N LYS A 210 -11.81 -9.92 -3.17
CA LYS A 210 -12.81 -10.49 -4.11
C LYS A 210 -13.34 -9.45 -5.12
N LYS A 211 -13.33 -8.17 -4.75
CA LYS A 211 -13.70 -7.06 -5.63
C LYS A 211 -12.53 -6.54 -6.47
N ASN A 212 -11.37 -7.18 -6.41
CA ASN A 212 -10.11 -6.77 -7.04
C ASN A 212 -9.65 -5.35 -6.66
N ARG A 213 -10.03 -4.85 -5.47
CA ARG A 213 -9.59 -3.57 -4.95
C ARG A 213 -8.34 -3.68 -4.07
N ILE A 214 -8.03 -4.89 -3.61
CA ILE A 214 -6.78 -5.23 -2.94
C ILE A 214 -6.16 -6.40 -3.69
N GLU A 215 -4.88 -6.28 -4.01
CA GLU A 215 -4.04 -7.37 -4.52
C GLU A 215 -2.87 -7.59 -3.58
N PHE A 216 -2.44 -8.82 -3.43
CA PHE A 216 -1.33 -9.20 -2.56
C PHE A 216 -0.42 -10.17 -3.28
N ILE A 217 0.85 -9.83 -3.35
CA ILE A 217 1.90 -10.66 -3.91
C ILE A 217 3.09 -10.68 -2.96
N THR A 218 3.94 -11.69 -3.09
CA THR A 218 5.22 -11.79 -2.38
C THR A 218 6.34 -11.80 -3.39
N PHE A 219 7.36 -10.96 -3.22
CA PHE A 219 8.54 -11.00 -4.06
C PHE A 219 9.48 -12.11 -3.62
N HIS A 220 10.14 -12.73 -4.58
CA HIS A 220 11.20 -13.72 -4.41
C HIS A 220 12.28 -13.53 -5.47
N GLN A 221 13.42 -14.16 -5.30
CA GLN A 221 14.59 -13.93 -6.17
C GLN A 221 14.34 -14.17 -7.67
N SER A 222 13.45 -15.09 -7.99
CA SER A 222 13.10 -15.44 -9.39
C SER A 222 11.93 -14.59 -9.94
N TYR A 223 11.34 -13.66 -9.15
CA TYR A 223 10.23 -12.83 -9.61
C TYR A 223 10.75 -11.79 -10.61
N GLY A 224 10.09 -11.65 -11.76
CA GLY A 224 10.54 -10.82 -12.85
C GLY A 224 9.50 -9.85 -13.40
N TYR A 225 9.92 -9.08 -14.39
CA TYR A 225 9.09 -8.14 -15.13
C TYR A 225 7.90 -8.86 -15.79
N GLU A 226 8.15 -10.06 -16.28
CA GLU A 226 7.18 -10.85 -17.04
C GLU A 226 5.99 -11.32 -16.21
N GLU A 227 6.17 -11.52 -14.90
CA GLU A 227 5.07 -11.82 -13.98
C GLU A 227 4.38 -10.55 -13.49
N PHE A 228 5.13 -9.44 -13.41
CA PHE A 228 4.65 -8.21 -12.80
C PHE A 228 3.90 -7.32 -13.79
N ILE A 229 4.49 -7.08 -14.96
CA ILE A 229 3.98 -6.14 -15.97
C ILE A 229 3.39 -6.86 -17.16
N GLU A 230 4.21 -7.50 -17.98
CA GLU A 230 3.79 -8.30 -19.14
C GLU A 230 4.91 -9.22 -19.60
N GLY A 231 4.56 -10.36 -20.18
CA GLY A 231 5.54 -11.32 -20.67
C GLY A 231 4.98 -12.24 -21.72
N ILE A 232 5.85 -12.85 -22.49
CA ILE A 232 5.49 -13.81 -23.54
C ILE A 232 5.30 -15.18 -22.90
N LYS A 233 4.10 -15.76 -23.03
CA LYS A 233 3.77 -17.11 -22.51
C LYS A 233 3.29 -18.03 -23.61
N PRO A 234 3.64 -19.34 -23.53
CA PRO A 234 3.10 -20.32 -24.46
C PRO A 234 1.59 -20.51 -24.18
N ILE A 235 0.79 -20.47 -25.21
CA ILE A 235 -0.63 -20.79 -25.18
C ILE A 235 -0.83 -22.14 -25.85
N VAL A 236 -1.43 -23.07 -25.13
CA VAL A 236 -1.91 -24.33 -25.72
C VAL A 236 -3.22 -24.00 -26.44
N LEU A 237 -3.20 -24.05 -27.75
CA LEU A 237 -4.42 -23.92 -28.55
C LEU A 237 -5.27 -25.16 -28.27
N ASN A 238 -6.43 -24.97 -27.64
CA ASN A 238 -7.46 -26.00 -27.65
C ASN A 238 -8.00 -26.08 -29.09
N GLU A 239 -8.37 -27.25 -29.54
CA GLU A 239 -8.88 -27.53 -30.91
C GLU A 239 -9.99 -26.57 -31.38
N ASP A 240 -10.62 -25.84 -30.45
CA ASP A 240 -11.62 -24.80 -30.73
C ASP A 240 -11.04 -23.43 -31.12
N ASP A 241 -9.72 -23.23 -31.03
CA ASP A 241 -9.06 -21.94 -31.28
C ASP A 241 -8.22 -21.88 -32.56
N GLU A 242 -8.32 -22.88 -33.46
CA GLU A 242 -7.65 -22.83 -34.74
C GLU A 242 -8.01 -21.55 -35.49
N SER A 243 -7.03 -20.67 -35.61
CA SER A 243 -7.09 -19.46 -36.40
C SER A 243 -7.14 -19.83 -37.86
N GLU A 244 -8.29 -19.61 -38.50
CA GLU A 244 -8.41 -19.57 -39.99
C GLU A 244 -7.69 -18.32 -40.55
N ASP A 245 -6.39 -18.23 -40.37
CA ASP A 245 -5.51 -17.27 -41.02
C ASP A 245 -4.50 -18.04 -41.93
N GLU A 246 -5.01 -18.96 -42.74
CA GLU A 246 -4.24 -19.41 -43.92
C GLU A 246 -4.97 -19.02 -45.19
N SER A 247 -4.27 -18.22 -45.94
CA SER A 247 -4.57 -17.72 -47.26
C SER A 247 -5.11 -18.80 -48.23
N GLU A 248 -6.23 -18.49 -48.87
CA GLU A 248 -6.60 -19.14 -50.13
C GLU A 248 -5.50 -18.95 -51.17
N ASN A 249 -4.70 -20.02 -51.37
CA ASN A 249 -4.15 -20.43 -52.67
C ASN A 249 -3.29 -21.67 -52.45
N ASN A 250 -3.88 -22.84 -52.64
CA ASN A 250 -3.32 -23.94 -53.48
C ASN A 250 -4.19 -25.19 -53.26
N GLN A 251 -4.90 -25.55 -54.31
CA GLN A 251 -5.32 -26.92 -54.54
C GLN A 251 -4.06 -27.75 -54.84
N GLU A 252 -3.88 -28.77 -54.05
CA GLU A 252 -3.50 -30.14 -54.43
C GLU A 252 -2.82 -30.90 -53.28
N SER A 253 -3.25 -32.15 -53.19
CA SER A 253 -2.67 -33.27 -52.41
C SER A 253 -3.00 -33.38 -50.89
N LYS A 254 -4.02 -34.21 -50.66
CA LYS A 254 -4.25 -34.90 -49.37
C LYS A 254 -3.07 -35.79 -49.03
N THR A 255 -2.30 -35.43 -48.06
CA THR A 255 -1.50 -36.36 -47.25
C THR A 255 -1.75 -36.04 -45.78
N ASN A 256 -2.28 -37.02 -45.05
CA ASN A 256 -2.49 -36.97 -43.61
C ASN A 256 -1.14 -36.81 -42.90
N ILE A 257 -0.78 -35.62 -42.55
CA ILE A 257 0.29 -35.33 -41.59
C ILE A 257 -0.46 -34.84 -40.34
N LYS A 258 -0.44 -35.62 -39.26
CA LYS A 258 -0.76 -35.14 -37.92
C LYS A 258 0.24 -34.04 -37.62
N ILE A 259 -0.20 -32.79 -37.65
CA ILE A 259 0.60 -31.67 -37.19
C ILE A 259 0.59 -31.77 -35.64
N GLU A 260 1.76 -31.99 -35.10
CA GLU A 260 2.04 -31.89 -33.67
C GLU A 260 1.66 -30.49 -33.20
N ASN A 261 1.11 -30.40 -31.97
CA ASN A 261 0.63 -29.19 -31.31
C ASN A 261 1.58 -28.00 -31.51
N ASP A 262 1.23 -27.05 -32.36
CA ASP A 262 1.94 -25.79 -32.49
C ASP A 262 1.75 -24.97 -31.23
N ILE A 263 2.84 -24.76 -30.50
CA ILE A 263 2.86 -23.85 -29.33
C ILE A 263 2.87 -22.43 -29.87
N LYS A 264 1.74 -21.75 -29.73
CA LYS A 264 1.66 -20.32 -30.03
C LYS A 264 2.07 -19.51 -28.79
N TYR A 265 2.87 -18.49 -29.01
CA TYR A 265 3.26 -17.54 -27.95
C TYR A 265 2.40 -16.29 -28.04
N ASP A 266 1.97 -15.78 -26.87
CA ASP A 266 1.21 -14.54 -26.79
C ASP A 266 1.70 -13.69 -25.62
N VAL A 267 1.52 -12.37 -25.74
CA VAL A 267 1.84 -11.43 -24.67
C VAL A 267 0.73 -11.49 -23.62
N VAL A 268 1.09 -11.83 -22.40
CA VAL A 268 0.16 -11.96 -21.27
C VAL A 268 0.47 -10.88 -20.25
N ASP A 269 -0.54 -10.11 -19.89
CA ASP A 269 -0.41 -9.09 -18.83
C ASP A 269 -0.03 -9.70 -17.50
N GLY A 270 0.90 -9.04 -16.80
CA GLY A 270 1.29 -9.36 -15.44
C GLY A 270 0.28 -8.86 -14.41
N VAL A 271 0.56 -9.14 -13.14
CA VAL A 271 -0.38 -8.86 -12.04
C VAL A 271 -0.59 -7.37 -11.83
N PHE A 272 0.48 -6.57 -11.84
CA PHE A 272 0.39 -5.12 -11.61
C PHE A 272 -0.30 -4.38 -12.76
N LYS A 273 0.00 -4.75 -14.02
CA LYS A 273 -0.70 -4.18 -15.19
C LYS A 273 -2.21 -4.43 -15.11
N LYS A 274 -2.62 -5.69 -14.89
CA LYS A 274 -4.04 -6.05 -14.71
C LYS A 274 -4.71 -5.27 -13.58
N PHE A 275 -3.98 -5.06 -12.48
CA PHE A 275 -4.50 -4.31 -11.33
C PHE A 275 -4.71 -2.83 -11.67
N CYS A 276 -3.74 -2.20 -12.32
CA CYS A 276 -3.86 -0.81 -12.78
C CYS A 276 -4.98 -0.63 -13.79
N ASP A 277 -5.15 -1.56 -14.72
CA ASP A 277 -6.23 -1.52 -15.70
C ASP A 277 -7.61 -1.66 -15.05
N ASN A 278 -7.73 -2.50 -14.02
CA ASN A 278 -8.96 -2.56 -13.22
C ASN A 278 -9.24 -1.26 -12.47
N ALA A 279 -8.21 -0.59 -11.96
CA ALA A 279 -8.34 0.69 -11.27
C ALA A 279 -8.74 1.84 -12.22
N LYS A 280 -8.33 1.77 -13.49
CA LYS A 280 -8.68 2.75 -14.55
C LYS A 280 -10.11 2.58 -15.07
N LYS A 281 -10.73 1.39 -14.94
CA LYS A 281 -12.05 1.12 -15.52
C LYS A 281 -13.08 2.12 -14.99
N ALA A 282 -13.75 2.81 -15.90
CA ALA A 282 -14.79 3.75 -15.55
C ALA A 282 -15.96 3.08 -14.81
N ILE A 283 -16.57 3.81 -13.91
CA ILE A 283 -17.77 3.37 -13.21
C ILE A 283 -18.97 3.75 -14.07
N ILE A 284 -19.72 2.73 -14.51
CA ILE A 284 -20.92 2.94 -15.29
C ILE A 284 -22.12 2.83 -14.36
N GLU A 285 -22.82 3.95 -14.17
CA GLU A 285 -24.06 4.02 -13.41
C GLU A 285 -25.23 4.18 -14.36
N SER A 286 -26.19 3.29 -14.28
CA SER A 286 -27.43 3.40 -15.04
C SER A 286 -28.58 3.76 -14.10
N LYS A 287 -29.12 4.96 -14.28
CA LYS A 287 -30.40 5.38 -13.66
C LYS A 287 -31.60 5.01 -14.52
N SER A 288 -31.40 4.27 -15.61
CA SER A 288 -32.40 3.70 -16.48
C SER A 288 -32.76 2.29 -16.02
N ASN A 289 -33.81 1.69 -16.62
CA ASN A 289 -34.19 0.29 -16.39
C ASN A 289 -33.17 -0.71 -16.98
N ILE A 290 -32.08 -0.24 -17.61
CA ILE A 290 -31.07 -1.07 -18.23
C ILE A 290 -29.96 -1.30 -17.24
N TYR A 291 -29.79 -2.55 -16.80
CA TYR A 291 -28.70 -2.95 -15.93
C TYR A 291 -27.45 -3.27 -16.74
N ILE A 292 -26.35 -2.52 -16.53
CA ILE A 292 -25.02 -2.82 -17.05
C ILE A 292 -24.17 -3.36 -15.89
N SER A 293 -23.56 -4.52 -16.08
CA SER A 293 -22.72 -5.12 -15.04
C SER A 293 -21.46 -4.29 -14.81
N PRO A 294 -21.03 -4.05 -13.56
CA PRO A 294 -19.71 -3.46 -13.28
C PRO A 294 -18.52 -4.27 -13.84
N LYS A 295 -18.79 -5.55 -14.17
CA LYS A 295 -17.81 -6.47 -14.79
C LYS A 295 -18.21 -6.81 -16.23
N ALA A 296 -19.01 -5.95 -16.89
CA ALA A 296 -19.45 -6.17 -18.24
C ALA A 296 -18.29 -6.39 -19.21
N ILE A 297 -18.48 -7.27 -20.15
CA ILE A 297 -17.55 -7.57 -21.24
C ILE A 297 -18.25 -7.25 -22.55
N VAL A 298 -17.47 -6.81 -23.56
CA VAL A 298 -17.98 -6.61 -24.91
C VAL A 298 -17.85 -7.92 -25.68
N TRP A 299 -18.98 -8.37 -26.23
CA TRP A 299 -19.09 -9.54 -27.08
C TRP A 299 -19.46 -9.16 -28.49
N LYS A 300 -18.76 -9.69 -29.47
CA LYS A 300 -19.16 -9.63 -30.88
C LYS A 300 -20.05 -10.83 -31.20
N VAL A 301 -21.20 -10.57 -31.82
CA VAL A 301 -22.09 -11.61 -32.35
C VAL A 301 -22.40 -11.29 -33.80
N THR A 302 -22.16 -12.28 -34.70
CA THR A 302 -22.53 -12.14 -36.13
C THR A 302 -24.03 -12.49 -36.29
N VAL A 303 -24.79 -11.53 -36.80
CA VAL A 303 -26.23 -11.66 -37.07
C VAL A 303 -26.45 -11.33 -38.55
N ARG A 304 -26.67 -12.36 -39.36
CA ARG A 304 -26.88 -12.19 -40.79
C ARG A 304 -28.21 -11.52 -41.10
N ASP A 305 -28.34 -10.90 -42.29
CA ASP A 305 -29.50 -10.07 -42.67
C ASP A 305 -30.85 -10.74 -42.48
N GLU A 306 -30.97 -12.04 -42.80
CA GLU A 306 -32.19 -12.82 -42.61
C GLU A 306 -32.70 -12.89 -41.15
N VAL A 307 -31.80 -12.69 -40.18
CA VAL A 307 -32.07 -12.81 -38.77
C VAL A 307 -32.07 -11.45 -38.08
N LYS A 308 -31.40 -10.45 -38.66
CA LYS A 308 -31.18 -9.11 -38.12
C LYS A 308 -32.47 -8.36 -37.80
N GLU A 309 -33.41 -8.34 -38.75
CA GLU A 309 -34.70 -7.65 -38.58
C GLU A 309 -35.52 -8.26 -37.43
N ASP A 310 -35.53 -9.60 -37.35
CA ASP A 310 -36.19 -10.31 -36.27
C ASP A 310 -35.54 -10.01 -34.92
N CYS A 311 -34.22 -9.97 -34.85
CA CYS A 311 -33.46 -9.58 -33.64
C CYS A 311 -33.78 -8.15 -33.19
N PHE A 312 -33.84 -7.22 -34.13
CA PHE A 312 -34.14 -5.82 -33.85
C PHE A 312 -35.63 -5.59 -33.44
N ALA A 313 -36.54 -6.33 -34.04
CA ALA A 313 -37.99 -6.22 -33.75
C ALA A 313 -38.35 -6.81 -32.39
N ASN A 314 -37.71 -7.91 -31.99
CA ASN A 314 -38.13 -8.69 -30.81
C ASN A 314 -37.19 -8.56 -29.61
N ASN A 315 -36.29 -7.57 -29.60
CA ASN A 315 -35.37 -7.30 -28.50
C ASN A 315 -34.57 -8.55 -28.04
N HIS A 316 -34.07 -9.29 -29.01
CA HIS A 316 -33.22 -10.45 -28.76
C HIS A 316 -32.03 -10.48 -29.77
N VAL A 317 -31.02 -11.27 -29.42
CA VAL A 317 -29.94 -11.67 -30.34
C VAL A 317 -29.97 -13.17 -30.44
N ARG A 318 -29.95 -13.71 -31.67
CA ARG A 318 -29.96 -15.15 -31.91
C ARG A 318 -28.85 -15.60 -32.85
N ILE A 319 -28.39 -16.81 -32.65
CA ILE A 319 -27.36 -17.47 -33.44
C ILE A 319 -27.95 -18.77 -34.05
N ASN A 320 -27.47 -19.15 -35.25
CA ASN A 320 -27.93 -20.34 -35.94
C ASN A 320 -27.27 -21.64 -35.44
N PHE A 321 -26.99 -21.72 -34.15
CA PHE A 321 -26.52 -22.92 -33.48
C PHE A 321 -27.57 -23.40 -32.47
N LYS A 322 -27.72 -24.73 -32.39
CA LYS A 322 -28.64 -25.35 -31.44
C LYS A 322 -28.08 -25.25 -30.03
N LEU A 323 -28.95 -24.96 -29.05
CA LEU A 323 -28.54 -24.93 -27.64
C LEU A 323 -27.94 -26.28 -27.21
N GLY A 324 -26.82 -26.25 -26.54
CA GLY A 324 -26.07 -27.44 -26.13
C GLY A 324 -24.98 -27.90 -27.13
N THR A 325 -24.85 -27.28 -28.31
CA THR A 325 -23.76 -27.56 -29.25
C THR A 325 -22.56 -26.71 -28.95
N ALA A 326 -21.36 -27.12 -29.41
CA ALA A 326 -20.11 -26.39 -29.24
C ALA A 326 -20.22 -24.94 -29.74
N GLY A 327 -20.86 -24.69 -30.89
CA GLY A 327 -21.07 -23.35 -31.45
C GLY A 327 -21.92 -22.41 -30.57
N ALA A 328 -22.74 -22.94 -29.69
CA ALA A 328 -23.59 -22.18 -28.76
C ALA A 328 -22.98 -22.05 -27.35
N THR A 329 -21.88 -22.73 -27.02
CA THR A 329 -21.33 -22.82 -25.66
C THR A 329 -20.98 -21.45 -25.09
N LYS A 330 -20.23 -20.64 -25.82
CA LYS A 330 -19.84 -19.28 -25.39
C LYS A 330 -21.08 -18.41 -25.21
N PHE A 331 -22.00 -18.45 -26.15
CA PHE A 331 -23.22 -17.67 -26.13
C PHE A 331 -24.13 -18.01 -24.95
N ASN A 332 -24.16 -19.27 -24.54
CA ASN A 332 -24.97 -19.74 -23.42
C ASN A 332 -24.29 -19.58 -22.06
N ASN A 333 -23.01 -19.97 -21.96
CA ASN A 333 -22.36 -20.16 -20.67
C ASN A 333 -21.49 -18.96 -20.24
N GLU A 334 -20.89 -18.25 -21.20
CA GLU A 334 -19.91 -17.19 -20.89
C GLU A 334 -20.54 -15.80 -20.88
N ILE A 335 -21.46 -15.50 -21.79
CA ILE A 335 -22.18 -14.21 -21.80
C ILE A 335 -23.09 -14.13 -20.57
N LYS A 336 -23.06 -13.03 -19.85
CA LYS A 336 -23.79 -12.80 -18.61
C LYS A 336 -24.73 -11.61 -18.72
N LYS A 337 -25.76 -11.60 -17.84
CA LYS A 337 -26.65 -10.46 -17.71
C LYS A 337 -25.83 -9.19 -17.41
N GLY A 338 -26.10 -8.12 -18.19
CA GLY A 338 -25.41 -6.85 -18.10
C GLY A 338 -24.16 -6.74 -18.95
N ASP A 339 -23.77 -7.80 -19.70
CA ASP A 339 -22.72 -7.70 -20.72
C ASP A 339 -23.23 -6.92 -21.96
N ILE A 340 -22.29 -6.40 -22.73
CA ILE A 340 -22.58 -5.68 -23.97
C ILE A 340 -22.41 -6.62 -25.17
N ILE A 341 -23.36 -6.62 -26.06
CA ILE A 341 -23.24 -7.28 -27.37
C ILE A 341 -23.19 -6.23 -28.45
N ILE A 342 -22.15 -6.29 -29.29
CA ILE A 342 -22.09 -5.63 -30.58
C ILE A 342 -22.45 -6.63 -31.66
N THR A 343 -23.29 -6.24 -32.60
CA THR A 343 -23.71 -7.11 -33.71
C THR A 343 -23.09 -6.66 -35.02
N THR A 344 -22.74 -7.64 -35.86
CA THR A 344 -22.20 -7.42 -37.24
C THR A 344 -22.98 -8.31 -38.20
N ASP A 345 -22.98 -7.95 -39.49
CA ASP A 345 -23.48 -8.77 -40.59
C ASP A 345 -22.47 -9.77 -41.15
N GLY A 346 -21.27 -9.78 -40.57
CA GLY A 346 -20.08 -10.50 -41.04
C GLY A 346 -18.93 -9.56 -41.37
N SER A 347 -19.14 -8.24 -41.30
CA SER A 347 -18.08 -7.26 -41.37
C SER A 347 -17.07 -7.46 -40.22
N ARG A 348 -15.79 -7.20 -40.50
CA ARG A 348 -14.71 -7.31 -39.52
C ARG A 348 -14.30 -5.97 -38.94
N THR A 349 -14.84 -4.85 -39.42
CA THR A 349 -14.58 -3.51 -38.88
C THR A 349 -15.86 -2.75 -38.58
N LYS A 350 -17.02 -3.19 -39.08
CA LYS A 350 -18.28 -2.48 -38.92
C LYS A 350 -19.29 -3.25 -38.06
N ILE A 351 -20.05 -2.48 -37.28
CA ILE A 351 -21.16 -2.97 -36.45
C ILE A 351 -22.50 -2.39 -36.90
N ASN A 352 -23.58 -3.14 -36.67
CA ASN A 352 -24.92 -2.72 -37.01
C ASN A 352 -25.86 -2.55 -35.81
N GLY A 353 -25.39 -2.86 -34.59
CA GLY A 353 -26.17 -2.67 -33.37
C GLY A 353 -25.34 -2.85 -32.10
N ILE A 354 -25.79 -2.23 -31.01
CA ILE A 354 -25.22 -2.29 -29.68
C ILE A 354 -26.34 -2.60 -28.70
N ALA A 355 -26.19 -3.65 -27.89
CA ALA A 355 -27.21 -4.08 -26.97
C ALA A 355 -26.64 -4.52 -25.59
N VAL A 356 -27.46 -4.45 -24.57
CA VAL A 356 -27.16 -4.97 -23.22
C VAL A 356 -27.95 -6.26 -22.99
N VAL A 357 -27.29 -7.30 -22.52
CA VAL A 357 -27.92 -8.59 -22.20
C VAL A 357 -28.82 -8.47 -20.97
N THR A 358 -30.07 -8.86 -21.07
CA THR A 358 -31.04 -8.72 -19.97
C THR A 358 -31.39 -10.02 -19.26
N ASP A 359 -31.13 -11.18 -19.89
CA ASP A 359 -31.37 -12.50 -19.31
C ASP A 359 -30.14 -13.11 -18.62
N GLY A 360 -30.39 -14.14 -17.81
CA GLY A 360 -29.32 -14.88 -17.13
C GLY A 360 -28.79 -16.07 -17.96
N LYS A 361 -29.55 -16.60 -18.90
CA LYS A 361 -29.24 -17.78 -19.73
C LYS A 361 -29.86 -17.68 -21.10
N ALA A 362 -29.20 -18.29 -22.08
CA ALA A 362 -29.79 -18.45 -23.41
C ALA A 362 -30.94 -19.48 -23.41
N TYR A 363 -31.84 -19.34 -24.38
CA TYR A 363 -32.96 -20.25 -24.59
C TYR A 363 -33.09 -20.62 -26.05
N THR A 364 -33.84 -21.70 -26.31
CA THR A 364 -34.16 -22.16 -27.67
C THR A 364 -35.38 -21.45 -28.19
N LEU A 365 -35.29 -20.81 -29.34
CA LEU A 365 -36.46 -20.28 -30.05
C LEU A 365 -36.80 -21.22 -31.21
N ASN A 366 -37.94 -21.92 -31.08
CA ASN A 366 -38.44 -22.81 -32.14
C ASN A 366 -39.08 -21.99 -33.24
N LYS A 367 -38.40 -21.84 -34.36
CA LYS A 367 -38.98 -21.31 -35.60
C LYS A 367 -39.03 -22.41 -36.67
N ALA A 368 -40.01 -22.38 -37.53
CA ALA A 368 -40.50 -23.46 -38.43
C ALA A 368 -39.42 -24.19 -39.29
N LYS A 369 -38.17 -23.86 -39.25
CA LYS A 369 -37.09 -24.51 -40.03
C LYS A 369 -35.79 -24.86 -39.27
N SER A 370 -35.54 -24.29 -38.05
CA SER A 370 -34.35 -24.64 -37.26
C SER A 370 -34.43 -24.11 -35.82
N ASP A 371 -34.01 -24.92 -34.87
CA ASP A 371 -33.81 -24.50 -33.49
C ASP A 371 -32.62 -23.51 -33.42
N THR A 372 -32.85 -22.32 -32.90
CA THR A 372 -31.80 -21.28 -32.74
C THR A 372 -31.62 -20.96 -31.28
N THR A 373 -30.36 -20.71 -30.87
CA THR A 373 -30.06 -20.25 -29.53
C THR A 373 -30.18 -18.71 -29.45
N THR A 374 -30.95 -18.24 -28.47
CA THR A 374 -31.41 -16.85 -28.37
C THR A 374 -31.12 -16.29 -27.00
N ARG A 375 -30.83 -14.99 -26.91
CA ARG A 375 -30.74 -14.21 -25.69
C ARG A 375 -31.53 -12.92 -25.78
N ASN A 376 -32.23 -12.59 -24.70
CA ASN A 376 -32.91 -11.32 -24.59
C ASN A 376 -31.95 -10.18 -24.34
N VAL A 377 -32.16 -9.07 -25.01
CA VAL A 377 -31.32 -7.86 -24.91
C VAL A 377 -32.17 -6.59 -24.86
N SER A 378 -31.57 -5.52 -24.33
CA SER A 378 -32.07 -4.17 -24.54
C SER A 378 -31.12 -3.47 -25.52
N TRP A 379 -31.66 -3.13 -26.68
CA TRP A 379 -30.88 -2.39 -27.67
C TRP A 379 -30.63 -0.96 -27.21
N LEU A 380 -29.34 -0.56 -27.16
CA LEU A 380 -28.96 0.83 -26.99
C LEU A 380 -29.08 1.58 -28.34
N VAL A 381 -28.54 0.97 -29.38
CA VAL A 381 -28.61 1.44 -30.76
C VAL A 381 -28.80 0.25 -31.71
N LYS A 382 -29.57 0.39 -32.76
CA LYS A 382 -29.73 -0.62 -33.81
C LYS A 382 -29.89 0.02 -35.19
N GLY A 383 -29.47 -0.70 -36.23
CA GLY A 383 -29.55 -0.23 -37.61
C GLY A 383 -28.50 0.85 -37.94
N ILE A 384 -27.35 0.82 -37.32
CA ILE A 384 -26.18 1.64 -37.63
C ILE A 384 -25.25 0.91 -38.62
N ASP A 385 -24.39 1.66 -39.29
CA ASP A 385 -23.26 1.14 -40.09
C ASP A 385 -22.02 1.90 -39.62
N GLU A 386 -21.39 1.41 -38.56
CA GLU A 386 -20.34 2.12 -37.87
C GLU A 386 -19.04 1.36 -37.88
N ASP A 387 -17.98 2.01 -38.33
CA ASP A 387 -16.64 1.47 -38.27
C ASP A 387 -16.08 1.61 -36.86
N ILE A 388 -15.57 0.51 -36.32
CA ILE A 388 -15.06 0.41 -34.96
C ILE A 388 -13.57 0.02 -34.93
N TYR A 389 -12.86 0.11 -36.06
CA TYR A 389 -11.49 -0.30 -36.17
C TYR A 389 -10.57 0.43 -35.17
N GLU A 390 -10.72 1.75 -35.07
CA GLU A 390 -9.99 2.57 -34.07
C GLU A 390 -10.37 2.23 -32.62
N ILE A 391 -11.68 1.99 -32.36
CA ILE A 391 -12.16 1.64 -31.00
C ILE A 391 -11.68 0.24 -30.59
N ASN A 392 -11.35 -0.61 -31.54
CA ASN A 392 -10.79 -1.95 -31.32
C ASN A 392 -9.25 -1.97 -31.40
N ASP A 393 -8.56 -0.88 -31.05
CA ASP A 393 -7.11 -0.75 -31.09
C ASP A 393 -6.51 -1.13 -32.45
N GLU A 394 -7.11 -0.66 -33.54
CA GLU A 394 -6.71 -0.95 -34.92
C GLU A 394 -6.70 -2.46 -35.29
N LYS A 395 -7.46 -3.26 -34.57
CA LYS A 395 -7.61 -4.70 -34.80
C LYS A 395 -8.95 -5.02 -35.44
N ILE A 396 -8.92 -5.96 -36.37
CA ILE A 396 -10.14 -6.46 -37.01
C ILE A 396 -10.85 -7.47 -36.11
N LEU A 397 -12.19 -7.49 -36.18
CA LEU A 397 -13.01 -8.47 -35.45
C LEU A 397 -12.76 -9.90 -35.94
N PRO A 398 -12.71 -10.89 -35.02
CA PRO A 398 -12.57 -12.30 -35.38
C PRO A 398 -13.75 -12.80 -36.26
N ARG A 399 -13.50 -13.80 -37.10
CA ARG A 399 -14.54 -14.41 -37.96
C ARG A 399 -15.59 -15.22 -37.18
N LYS A 400 -15.24 -15.77 -36.01
CA LYS A 400 -16.14 -16.59 -35.17
C LYS A 400 -17.46 -15.86 -34.89
N THR A 401 -18.58 -16.59 -34.95
CA THR A 401 -19.93 -16.02 -34.75
C THR A 401 -20.08 -15.34 -33.41
N VAL A 402 -19.52 -15.92 -32.32
CA VAL A 402 -19.58 -15.38 -30.97
C VAL A 402 -18.15 -15.31 -30.41
N THR A 403 -17.72 -14.11 -30.06
CA THR A 403 -16.34 -13.89 -29.57
C THR A 403 -16.30 -12.73 -28.57
N LYS A 404 -15.43 -12.85 -27.57
CA LYS A 404 -15.06 -11.72 -26.71
C LYS A 404 -14.23 -10.73 -27.53
N VAL A 405 -14.38 -9.45 -27.24
CA VAL A 405 -13.56 -8.37 -27.82
C VAL A 405 -12.86 -7.67 -26.69
N PRO A 406 -11.74 -8.23 -26.21
CA PRO A 406 -11.07 -7.75 -25.00
C PRO A 406 -10.51 -6.34 -25.11
N ASN A 407 -10.16 -5.91 -26.30
CA ASN A 407 -9.61 -4.59 -26.57
C ASN A 407 -10.66 -3.46 -26.49
N MET A 408 -11.94 -3.81 -26.62
CA MET A 408 -13.02 -2.82 -26.54
C MET A 408 -13.43 -2.56 -25.10
N LYS A 409 -13.32 -1.33 -24.67
CA LYS A 409 -13.82 -0.89 -23.37
C LYS A 409 -15.31 -0.64 -23.44
N VAL A 410 -16.04 -1.09 -22.41
CA VAL A 410 -17.49 -0.90 -22.31
C VAL A 410 -17.89 0.56 -22.36
N GLU A 411 -17.11 1.44 -21.73
CA GLU A 411 -17.28 2.90 -21.75
C GLU A 411 -17.24 3.49 -23.16
N ASP A 412 -16.34 3.01 -24.03
CA ASP A 412 -16.20 3.54 -25.39
C ASP A 412 -17.37 3.12 -26.28
N ILE A 413 -17.84 1.88 -26.09
CA ILE A 413 -19.07 1.41 -26.77
C ILE A 413 -20.31 2.17 -26.31
N ILE A 414 -20.41 2.52 -25.02
CA ILE A 414 -21.53 3.33 -24.51
C ILE A 414 -21.42 4.76 -25.01
N LYS A 415 -20.23 5.37 -25.09
CA LYS A 415 -20.02 6.68 -25.70
C LYS A 415 -20.47 6.67 -27.16
N LEU A 416 -20.03 5.68 -27.94
CA LEU A 416 -20.46 5.48 -29.31
C LEU A 416 -21.99 5.41 -29.43
N ALA A 417 -22.65 4.61 -28.56
CA ALA A 417 -24.10 4.51 -28.54
C ALA A 417 -24.82 5.85 -28.26
N LYS A 418 -24.20 6.74 -27.45
CA LYS A 418 -24.76 8.07 -27.14
C LYS A 418 -24.61 9.06 -28.30
N GLU A 419 -23.56 8.94 -29.07
CA GLU A 419 -23.26 9.83 -30.22
C GLU A 419 -24.12 9.52 -31.42
N LYS A 420 -24.48 8.25 -31.62
CA LYS A 420 -25.30 7.83 -32.77
C LYS A 420 -26.78 8.11 -32.56
N LYS A 421 -27.55 8.21 -33.65
CA LYS A 421 -29.00 8.38 -33.56
C LYS A 421 -29.61 7.07 -33.02
N PRO A 422 -30.15 7.05 -31.82
CA PRO A 422 -30.71 5.85 -31.26
C PRO A 422 -32.05 5.55 -31.95
N THR A 423 -32.20 4.32 -32.44
CA THR A 423 -33.45 3.81 -32.96
C THR A 423 -34.22 3.00 -31.93
N ALA A 424 -33.59 2.65 -30.80
CA ALA A 424 -34.16 1.80 -29.77
C ALA A 424 -34.43 2.50 -28.44
N LEU A 425 -33.54 3.40 -28.02
CA LEU A 425 -33.72 4.21 -26.83
C LEU A 425 -33.77 5.70 -27.17
N SER A 426 -34.52 6.46 -26.40
CA SER A 426 -34.52 7.90 -26.49
C SER A 426 -33.16 8.46 -26.01
N LYS A 427 -32.80 9.65 -26.51
CA LYS A 427 -31.59 10.36 -26.01
C LYS A 427 -31.65 10.57 -24.49
N GLU A 428 -32.84 10.78 -23.95
CA GLU A 428 -33.07 10.95 -22.53
C GLU A 428 -32.76 9.69 -21.74
N GLU A 429 -33.14 8.49 -22.23
CA GLU A 429 -32.84 7.21 -21.59
C GLU A 429 -31.32 6.90 -21.65
N LEU A 430 -30.67 7.16 -22.79
CA LEU A 430 -29.22 7.00 -22.90
C LEU A 430 -28.45 7.99 -22.00
N SER A 431 -28.97 9.20 -21.78
CA SER A 431 -28.34 10.16 -20.87
C SER A 431 -28.35 9.71 -19.40
N LYS A 432 -29.29 8.83 -19.02
CA LYS A 432 -29.38 8.24 -17.68
C LYS A 432 -28.29 7.18 -17.41
N ILE A 433 -27.58 6.71 -18.44
CA ILE A 433 -26.37 5.89 -18.29
C ILE A 433 -25.21 6.86 -18.14
N VAL A 434 -24.67 6.99 -16.94
CA VAL A 434 -23.57 7.91 -16.62
C VAL A 434 -22.26 7.13 -16.55
N ILE A 435 -21.25 7.65 -17.25
CA ILE A 435 -19.88 7.14 -17.18
C ILE A 435 -19.12 8.09 -16.25
N LYS A 436 -18.63 7.58 -15.14
CA LYS A 436 -17.85 8.33 -14.16
C LYS A 436 -16.42 7.80 -14.11
N GLU A 437 -15.48 8.66 -13.87
CA GLU A 437 -14.12 8.26 -13.56
C GLU A 437 -14.11 7.42 -12.27
N ASN A 438 -13.25 6.41 -12.26
CA ASN A 438 -13.11 5.55 -11.08
C ASN A 438 -12.11 6.16 -10.11
N THR A 439 -12.61 6.88 -9.14
CA THR A 439 -11.81 7.47 -8.05
C THR A 439 -11.68 6.58 -6.82
N LYS A 440 -12.32 5.38 -6.82
CA LYS A 440 -12.24 4.45 -5.69
C LYS A 440 -10.79 4.00 -5.46
N PRO A 441 -10.31 4.01 -4.21
CA PRO A 441 -8.95 3.55 -3.91
C PRO A 441 -8.76 2.06 -4.20
N TYR A 442 -7.58 1.71 -4.71
CA TYR A 442 -7.08 0.37 -4.97
C TYR A 442 -5.74 0.21 -4.26
N VAL A 443 -5.51 -0.89 -3.57
CA VAL A 443 -4.28 -1.12 -2.81
C VAL A 443 -3.56 -2.34 -3.33
N PHE A 444 -2.32 -2.15 -3.78
CA PHE A 444 -1.42 -3.21 -4.22
C PHE A 444 -0.38 -3.47 -3.14
N ILE A 445 -0.34 -4.68 -2.61
CA ILE A 445 0.53 -5.08 -1.51
C ILE A 445 1.64 -5.95 -2.05
N ILE A 446 2.89 -5.60 -1.75
CA ILE A 446 4.10 -6.34 -2.09
C ILE A 446 4.78 -6.77 -0.80
N ASP A 447 4.60 -8.02 -0.43
CA ASP A 447 5.28 -8.59 0.73
C ASP A 447 6.72 -8.95 0.37
N GLU A 448 7.66 -8.76 1.33
CA GLU A 448 9.09 -9.01 1.14
C GLU A 448 9.67 -8.29 -0.10
N ILE A 449 9.35 -7.00 -0.25
CA ILE A 449 9.69 -6.22 -1.45
C ILE A 449 11.20 -6.25 -1.75
N ASN A 450 12.05 -6.36 -0.74
CA ASN A 450 13.51 -6.41 -0.86
C ASN A 450 14.06 -7.78 -1.31
N ARG A 451 13.25 -8.87 -1.33
CA ARG A 451 13.71 -10.19 -1.81
C ARG A 451 13.79 -10.31 -3.32
N GLY A 452 13.14 -9.41 -4.06
CA GLY A 452 13.23 -9.32 -5.50
C GLY A 452 14.22 -8.25 -5.98
N ASN A 453 14.72 -8.39 -7.21
CA ASN A 453 15.43 -7.29 -7.86
C ASN A 453 14.42 -6.25 -8.36
N ILE A 454 14.14 -5.26 -7.52
CA ILE A 454 13.03 -4.31 -7.73
C ILE A 454 13.22 -3.50 -9.01
N SER A 455 14.45 -3.06 -9.32
CA SER A 455 14.76 -2.32 -10.54
C SER A 455 14.49 -3.17 -11.79
N LYS A 456 14.75 -4.48 -11.74
CA LYS A 456 14.42 -5.41 -12.83
C LYS A 456 12.92 -5.67 -12.92
N ILE A 457 12.22 -5.79 -11.78
CA ILE A 457 10.78 -6.10 -11.72
C ILE A 457 9.94 -4.91 -12.22
N PHE A 458 10.26 -3.70 -11.75
CA PHE A 458 9.52 -2.49 -12.16
C PHE A 458 9.97 -1.95 -13.52
N GLY A 459 11.22 -2.17 -13.90
CA GLY A 459 11.76 -1.63 -15.14
C GLY A 459 11.52 -0.12 -15.26
N GLU A 460 11.00 0.32 -16.39
CA GLU A 460 10.65 1.72 -16.67
C GLU A 460 9.49 2.27 -15.84
N LEU A 461 8.66 1.38 -15.26
CA LEU A 461 7.53 1.79 -14.43
C LEU A 461 7.95 2.41 -13.10
N ILE A 462 9.21 2.26 -12.73
CA ILE A 462 9.74 2.86 -11.50
C ILE A 462 9.49 4.38 -11.45
N THR A 463 9.49 5.05 -12.60
CA THR A 463 9.16 6.48 -12.69
C THR A 463 7.66 6.74 -12.61
N LEU A 464 6.85 5.86 -13.17
CA LEU A 464 5.39 6.03 -13.25
C LEU A 464 4.68 5.89 -11.90
N ILE A 465 5.30 5.19 -10.94
CA ILE A 465 4.73 5.06 -9.59
C ILE A 465 4.88 6.33 -8.76
N GLU A 466 5.72 7.30 -9.16
CA GLU A 466 5.82 8.59 -8.49
C GLU A 466 4.46 9.29 -8.48
N THR A 467 4.10 9.91 -7.37
CA THR A 467 2.79 10.55 -7.18
C THR A 467 2.52 11.62 -8.23
N THR A 468 3.54 12.43 -8.60
CA THR A 468 3.40 13.51 -9.58
C THR A 468 3.29 13.03 -11.02
N LYS A 469 3.68 11.79 -11.33
CA LYS A 469 3.73 11.21 -12.67
C LYS A 469 2.49 10.38 -13.02
N ARG A 470 1.55 10.23 -12.10
CA ARG A 470 0.34 9.43 -12.25
C ARG A 470 -0.73 10.11 -13.09
N VAL A 471 -1.69 9.32 -13.57
CA VAL A 471 -2.83 9.82 -14.35
C VAL A 471 -3.56 10.95 -13.61
N GLY A 472 -3.88 12.04 -14.31
CA GLY A 472 -4.58 13.20 -13.73
C GLY A 472 -3.67 14.22 -13.04
N LYS A 473 -2.35 13.96 -12.92
CA LYS A 473 -1.38 14.91 -12.39
C LYS A 473 -0.75 15.76 -13.50
N LYS A 474 -0.26 16.97 -13.15
CA LYS A 474 0.36 17.92 -14.10
C LYS A 474 1.56 17.32 -14.86
N GLU A 475 2.29 16.43 -14.22
CA GLU A 475 3.48 15.79 -14.77
C GLU A 475 3.22 14.33 -15.20
N CYS A 476 1.99 13.99 -15.54
CA CYS A 476 1.64 12.64 -15.97
C CYS A 476 2.52 12.18 -17.13
N ILE A 477 3.10 10.99 -17.00
CA ILE A 477 3.94 10.37 -18.02
C ILE A 477 3.37 9.00 -18.36
N SER A 478 3.40 8.65 -19.64
CA SER A 478 3.18 7.29 -20.15
C SER A 478 4.49 6.69 -20.65
N THR A 479 4.56 5.37 -20.68
CA THR A 479 5.64 4.61 -21.33
C THR A 479 5.05 3.54 -22.23
N LYS A 480 5.77 3.21 -23.32
CA LYS A 480 5.43 2.06 -24.16
C LYS A 480 6.03 0.80 -23.56
N LEU A 481 5.19 -0.20 -23.37
CA LEU A 481 5.61 -1.50 -22.86
C LEU A 481 6.40 -2.28 -23.94
N PRO A 482 7.44 -3.03 -23.57
CA PRO A 482 8.37 -3.61 -24.54
C PRO A 482 7.81 -4.77 -25.37
N TYR A 483 6.84 -5.54 -24.86
CA TYR A 483 6.29 -6.69 -25.57
C TYR A 483 5.01 -6.36 -26.33
N SER A 484 4.07 -5.64 -25.71
CA SER A 484 2.78 -5.28 -26.32
C SER A 484 2.85 -4.01 -27.15
N ASN A 485 3.84 -3.13 -26.96
CA ASN A 485 3.90 -1.76 -27.45
C ASN A 485 2.72 -0.86 -27.01
N GLU A 486 1.93 -1.31 -26.03
CA GLU A 486 0.84 -0.53 -25.46
C GLU A 486 1.37 0.64 -24.60
N GLU A 487 0.67 1.78 -24.63
CA GLU A 487 0.96 2.86 -23.71
C GLU A 487 0.43 2.54 -22.31
N PHE A 488 1.33 2.60 -21.33
CA PHE A 488 1.01 2.31 -19.95
C PHE A 488 1.20 3.54 -19.04
N THR A 489 0.27 3.71 -18.11
CA THR A 489 0.30 4.75 -17.07
C THR A 489 -0.16 4.14 -15.75
N VAL A 490 0.28 4.69 -14.63
CA VAL A 490 -0.22 4.31 -13.29
C VAL A 490 -1.35 5.25 -12.88
N PRO A 491 -2.54 4.76 -12.53
CA PRO A 491 -3.65 5.61 -12.09
C PRO A 491 -3.43 6.17 -10.68
N ASP A 492 -3.94 7.39 -10.43
CA ASP A 492 -3.75 8.05 -9.14
C ASP A 492 -4.46 7.36 -7.96
N ASN A 493 -5.55 6.65 -8.23
CA ASN A 493 -6.30 5.91 -7.21
C ASN A 493 -5.65 4.58 -6.78
N VAL A 494 -4.45 4.24 -7.27
CA VAL A 494 -3.66 3.07 -6.85
C VAL A 494 -2.71 3.46 -5.73
N TYR A 495 -2.70 2.67 -4.65
CA TYR A 495 -1.77 2.75 -3.53
C TYR A 495 -0.88 1.52 -3.54
N ILE A 496 0.41 1.68 -3.24
CA ILE A 496 1.37 0.57 -3.19
C ILE A 496 1.92 0.49 -1.77
N ILE A 497 1.76 -0.66 -1.13
CA ILE A 497 2.29 -0.92 0.21
C ILE A 497 3.29 -2.08 0.11
N GLY A 498 4.54 -1.81 0.48
CA GLY A 498 5.57 -2.83 0.60
C GLY A 498 5.81 -3.24 2.05
N THR A 499 6.26 -4.47 2.28
CA THR A 499 6.87 -4.88 3.55
C THR A 499 8.31 -5.28 3.33
N MET A 500 9.17 -5.03 4.32
CA MET A 500 10.59 -5.35 4.25
C MET A 500 11.09 -5.86 5.61
N ASN A 501 11.66 -7.06 5.64
CA ASN A 501 12.40 -7.53 6.79
C ASN A 501 13.86 -7.03 6.72
N THR A 502 14.30 -6.33 7.76
CA THR A 502 15.65 -5.73 7.80
C THR A 502 16.73 -6.69 8.27
N ALA A 503 16.36 -7.73 9.01
CA ALA A 503 17.29 -8.73 9.50
C ALA A 503 17.94 -9.59 8.39
N ASP A 504 17.32 -9.69 7.21
CA ASP A 504 17.81 -10.50 6.09
C ASP A 504 19.01 -9.85 5.38
N ARG A 505 20.23 -10.12 5.80
CA ARG A 505 21.47 -9.59 5.20
C ARG A 505 21.81 -10.15 3.81
N SER A 506 21.20 -11.24 3.40
CA SER A 506 21.41 -11.87 2.09
C SER A 506 20.75 -11.12 0.92
N ILE A 507 20.07 -10.01 1.22
CA ILE A 507 19.23 -9.28 0.26
C ILE A 507 19.96 -8.01 -0.18
N ALA A 508 19.90 -7.73 -1.49
CA ALA A 508 20.52 -6.54 -2.07
C ALA A 508 19.99 -5.25 -1.42
N LEU A 509 20.90 -4.30 -1.16
CA LEU A 509 20.54 -2.95 -0.72
C LEU A 509 19.50 -2.38 -1.70
N MET A 510 18.43 -1.85 -1.15
CA MET A 510 17.39 -1.23 -1.97
C MET A 510 17.96 -0.06 -2.78
N ASP A 511 17.69 -0.05 -4.08
CA ASP A 511 18.13 0.98 -5.01
C ASP A 511 17.66 2.37 -4.52
N THR A 512 18.57 3.34 -4.60
CA THR A 512 18.30 4.75 -4.25
C THR A 512 17.14 5.35 -5.06
N ALA A 513 16.92 4.87 -6.28
CA ALA A 513 15.79 5.29 -7.11
C ALA A 513 14.43 4.97 -6.46
N LEU A 514 14.30 3.80 -5.82
CA LEU A 514 13.11 3.42 -5.10
C LEU A 514 12.94 4.17 -3.78
N ARG A 515 14.05 4.39 -3.08
CA ARG A 515 14.03 5.05 -1.78
C ARG A 515 13.41 6.44 -1.84
N ARG A 516 13.46 7.10 -2.99
CA ARG A 516 12.83 8.42 -3.22
C ARG A 516 11.33 8.33 -3.51
N ARG A 517 10.83 7.17 -3.93
CA ARG A 517 9.45 6.96 -4.39
C ARG A 517 8.53 6.37 -3.36
N PHE A 518 9.10 5.89 -2.25
CA PHE A 518 8.36 5.33 -1.13
C PHE A 518 8.62 6.11 0.14
N LYS A 519 7.61 6.23 0.98
CA LYS A 519 7.74 6.59 2.39
C LYS A 519 8.08 5.34 3.18
N PHE A 520 9.00 5.48 4.14
CA PHE A 520 9.43 4.37 4.98
C PHE A 520 8.88 4.55 6.38
N GLU A 521 8.06 3.60 6.83
CA GLU A 521 7.51 3.55 8.18
C GLU A 521 8.19 2.39 8.94
N GLU A 522 8.93 2.74 10.00
CA GLU A 522 9.63 1.76 10.82
C GLU A 522 8.67 1.04 11.76
N MET A 523 8.79 -0.28 11.84
CA MET A 523 7.99 -1.13 12.71
C MET A 523 8.89 -1.90 13.66
N LEU A 524 9.08 -1.36 14.85
CA LEU A 524 9.82 -2.00 15.92
C LEU A 524 8.91 -2.89 16.78
N PRO A 525 9.50 -3.76 17.63
CA PRO A 525 8.74 -4.50 18.63
C PRO A 525 7.94 -3.56 19.53
N ASP A 526 6.64 -3.75 19.59
CA ASP A 526 5.73 -2.99 20.46
C ASP A 526 5.49 -3.78 21.76
N TYR A 527 6.13 -3.32 22.83
CA TYR A 527 6.03 -3.96 24.14
C TYR A 527 4.72 -3.61 24.87
N ASP A 528 4.02 -2.55 24.46
CA ASP A 528 2.74 -2.15 25.05
C ASP A 528 1.64 -3.15 24.74
N LEU A 529 1.74 -3.85 23.60
CA LEU A 529 0.84 -4.97 23.25
C LEU A 529 0.97 -6.16 24.22
N LEU A 530 2.11 -6.26 24.91
CA LEU A 530 2.43 -7.37 25.82
C LEU A 530 2.38 -6.96 27.31
N LYS A 531 2.11 -5.69 27.64
CA LYS A 531 2.20 -5.16 29.00
C LYS A 531 1.29 -5.86 30.02
N ASP A 532 0.12 -6.32 29.56
CA ASP A 532 -0.89 -6.97 30.39
C ASP A 532 -0.84 -8.50 30.28
N ILE A 533 0.16 -9.06 29.58
CA ILE A 533 0.35 -10.50 29.44
C ILE A 533 1.37 -10.97 30.48
N PHE A 534 0.92 -11.88 31.34
CA PHE A 534 1.71 -12.46 32.41
C PHE A 534 1.65 -13.98 32.33
N VAL A 535 2.79 -14.62 32.61
CA VAL A 535 2.84 -16.07 32.93
C VAL A 535 2.98 -16.19 34.44
N GLU A 536 2.11 -16.98 35.05
CA GLU A 536 2.12 -17.24 36.48
C GLU A 536 2.28 -18.74 36.74
N ASP A 537 3.29 -19.10 37.50
CA ASP A 537 3.54 -20.46 37.95
C ASP A 537 4.14 -20.43 39.34
N GLU A 538 3.72 -21.37 40.24
CA GLU A 538 4.16 -21.47 41.62
C GLU A 538 4.11 -20.14 42.43
N GLY A 539 3.16 -19.26 42.10
CA GLY A 539 3.01 -17.94 42.75
C GLY A 539 3.99 -16.87 42.25
N VAL A 540 4.79 -17.19 41.26
CA VAL A 540 5.72 -16.25 40.59
C VAL A 540 5.09 -15.73 39.30
N LYS A 541 5.15 -14.40 39.10
CA LYS A 541 4.64 -13.74 37.91
C LYS A 541 5.78 -13.19 37.03
N VAL A 542 5.70 -13.44 35.75
CA VAL A 542 6.61 -12.91 34.72
C VAL A 542 5.81 -12.08 33.74
N ASN A 543 6.18 -10.80 33.57
CA ASN A 543 5.62 -9.94 32.54
C ASN A 543 6.34 -10.18 31.22
N ILE A 544 5.59 -10.60 30.18
CA ILE A 544 6.16 -10.97 28.88
C ILE A 544 6.75 -9.76 28.17
N GLY A 545 6.09 -8.58 28.24
CA GLY A 545 6.61 -7.35 27.62
C GLY A 545 7.94 -6.89 28.21
N ALA A 546 8.05 -6.92 29.55
CA ALA A 546 9.30 -6.56 30.23
C ALA A 546 10.43 -7.56 29.93
N MET A 547 10.11 -8.85 29.87
CA MET A 547 11.07 -9.91 29.52
C MET A 547 11.58 -9.72 28.09
N LEU A 548 10.71 -9.57 27.10
CA LEU A 548 11.08 -9.36 25.70
C LEU A 548 11.90 -8.08 25.53
N LYS A 549 11.52 -7.00 26.21
CA LYS A 549 12.27 -5.75 26.19
C LYS A 549 13.70 -5.93 26.68
N ALA A 550 13.90 -6.67 27.78
CA ALA A 550 15.23 -6.92 28.32
C ALA A 550 16.11 -7.78 27.38
N ILE A 551 15.50 -8.75 26.68
CA ILE A 551 16.16 -9.56 25.65
C ILE A 551 16.59 -8.63 24.48
N ASN A 552 15.68 -7.84 23.96
CA ASN A 552 15.94 -6.99 22.80
C ASN A 552 16.93 -5.86 23.10
N GLU A 553 16.91 -5.23 24.27
CA GLU A 553 17.92 -4.27 24.70
C GLU A 553 19.33 -4.89 24.65
N ARG A 554 19.50 -6.17 25.03
CA ARG A 554 20.78 -6.86 24.98
C ARG A 554 21.17 -7.26 23.56
N ILE A 555 20.22 -7.65 22.73
CA ILE A 555 20.46 -7.93 21.29
C ILE A 555 20.95 -6.65 20.60
N GLU A 556 20.31 -5.52 20.85
CA GLU A 556 20.68 -4.24 20.24
C GLU A 556 22.13 -3.84 20.56
N TYR A 557 22.61 -4.10 21.79
CA TYR A 557 24.01 -3.82 22.18
C TYR A 557 25.01 -4.84 21.66
N LEU A 558 24.63 -6.13 21.59
CA LEU A 558 25.57 -7.21 21.24
C LEU A 558 25.60 -7.51 19.74
N TYR A 559 24.61 -7.04 19.01
CA TYR A 559 24.46 -7.30 17.58
C TYR A 559 24.00 -6.04 16.84
N ASP A 560 22.71 -5.77 16.73
CA ASP A 560 22.14 -4.54 16.21
C ASP A 560 20.62 -4.46 16.49
N ARG A 561 20.03 -3.30 16.12
CA ARG A 561 18.60 -3.00 16.30
C ARG A 561 17.70 -3.80 15.38
N GLU A 562 18.20 -4.21 14.23
CA GLU A 562 17.41 -4.84 13.17
C GLU A 562 17.13 -6.33 13.43
N HIS A 563 17.90 -6.92 14.36
CA HIS A 563 17.75 -8.30 14.79
C HIS A 563 16.98 -8.48 16.11
N THR A 564 16.30 -7.41 16.57
CA THR A 564 15.42 -7.53 17.73
C THR A 564 14.26 -8.47 17.46
N ILE A 565 13.79 -9.17 18.50
CA ILE A 565 12.73 -10.17 18.38
C ILE A 565 11.37 -9.48 18.39
N GLY A 566 10.54 -9.74 17.38
CA GLY A 566 9.21 -9.17 17.27
C GLY A 566 8.23 -9.71 18.32
N HIS A 567 7.27 -8.90 18.70
CA HIS A 567 6.25 -9.23 19.71
C HIS A 567 5.25 -10.30 19.27
N ALA A 568 5.11 -10.54 17.95
CA ALA A 568 4.10 -11.45 17.41
C ALA A 568 4.27 -12.91 17.87
N VAL A 569 5.48 -13.34 18.25
CA VAL A 569 5.73 -14.67 18.77
C VAL A 569 4.94 -14.98 20.06
N PHE A 570 4.57 -13.93 20.80
CA PHE A 570 3.79 -14.02 22.03
C PHE A 570 2.30 -13.70 21.86
N LEU A 571 1.84 -13.28 20.66
CA LEU A 571 0.47 -12.88 20.39
C LEU A 571 -0.40 -13.99 19.79
N GLU A 572 0.08 -15.23 19.72
CA GLU A 572 -0.69 -16.33 19.19
C GLU A 572 -1.91 -16.61 20.08
N LYS A 573 -3.09 -16.44 19.50
CA LYS A 573 -4.37 -16.61 20.19
C LYS A 573 -4.70 -18.10 20.35
N GLY A 574 -5.24 -18.44 21.51
CA GLY A 574 -5.81 -19.77 21.78
C GLY A 574 -7.15 -19.99 21.08
N LYS A 575 -7.78 -21.15 21.35
CA LYS A 575 -9.09 -21.52 20.75
C LYS A 575 -10.22 -20.56 21.10
N ASP A 576 -10.09 -19.83 22.20
CA ASP A 576 -11.10 -18.88 22.72
C ASP A 576 -10.81 -17.42 22.32
N ASP A 577 -9.97 -17.21 21.30
CA ASP A 577 -9.57 -15.89 20.81
C ASP A 577 -8.84 -15.00 21.83
N LYS A 578 -8.41 -15.59 22.96
CA LYS A 578 -7.63 -14.94 24.01
C LYS A 578 -6.17 -15.33 23.91
N ILE A 579 -5.29 -14.38 24.23
CA ILE A 579 -3.88 -14.65 24.41
C ILE A 579 -3.72 -15.21 25.81
N ASP A 580 -3.46 -16.50 25.91
CA ASP A 580 -3.18 -17.21 27.16
C ASP A 580 -1.86 -17.93 27.02
N ILE A 581 -0.89 -17.55 27.84
CA ILE A 581 0.46 -18.13 27.84
C ILE A 581 0.70 -18.73 29.22
N ASP A 582 0.67 -20.04 29.30
CA ASP A 582 1.14 -20.81 30.44
C ASP A 582 2.64 -21.12 30.33
N ILE A 583 3.22 -21.72 31.37
CA ILE A 583 4.64 -22.08 31.39
C ILE A 583 5.00 -23.07 30.26
N ASN A 584 4.10 -23.97 29.86
CA ASN A 584 4.35 -24.93 28.79
C ASN A 584 4.40 -24.26 27.41
N LYS A 585 3.52 -23.27 27.18
CA LYS A 585 3.51 -22.47 25.96
C LYS A 585 4.76 -21.59 25.89
N LEU A 586 5.16 -20.99 27.04
CA LEU A 586 6.39 -20.20 27.13
C LEU A 586 7.64 -21.06 26.86
N GLU A 587 7.71 -22.26 27.45
CA GLU A 587 8.74 -23.27 27.18
C GLU A 587 8.84 -23.55 25.66
N ASN A 588 7.70 -23.81 25.00
CA ASN A 588 7.67 -24.08 23.56
C ASN A 588 8.15 -22.89 22.72
N ILE A 589 7.74 -21.65 23.08
CA ILE A 589 8.19 -20.44 22.41
C ILE A 589 9.72 -20.30 22.50
N PHE A 590 10.29 -20.49 23.70
CA PHE A 590 11.73 -20.39 23.86
C PHE A 590 12.47 -21.50 23.12
N LYS A 591 12.04 -22.76 23.26
CA LYS A 591 12.71 -23.92 22.64
C LYS A 591 12.63 -23.90 21.11
N LYS A 592 11.51 -23.45 20.55
CA LYS A 592 11.26 -23.57 19.09
C LYS A 592 11.48 -22.26 18.32
N ASN A 593 11.43 -21.11 19.00
CA ASN A 593 11.53 -19.81 18.35
C ASN A 593 12.73 -19.01 18.85
N ILE A 594 12.79 -18.70 20.16
CA ILE A 594 13.78 -17.77 20.70
C ILE A 594 15.20 -18.33 20.64
N ILE A 595 15.43 -19.54 21.19
CA ILE A 595 16.78 -20.14 21.21
C ILE A 595 17.31 -20.39 19.79
N PRO A 596 16.56 -21.04 18.88
CA PRO A 596 17.04 -21.22 17.50
C PRO A 596 17.35 -19.90 16.79
N LEU A 597 16.53 -18.88 17.01
CA LEU A 597 16.76 -17.55 16.42
C LEU A 597 18.05 -16.89 16.95
N LEU A 598 18.30 -16.99 18.26
CA LEU A 598 19.54 -16.49 18.85
C LEU A 598 20.78 -17.27 18.37
N GLN A 599 20.66 -18.59 18.16
CA GLN A 599 21.72 -19.41 17.58
C GLN A 599 22.05 -18.97 16.15
N GLU A 600 21.03 -18.64 15.34
CA GLU A 600 21.21 -18.09 13.99
C GLU A 600 21.89 -16.71 14.03
N TYR A 601 21.43 -15.80 14.87
CA TYR A 601 21.95 -14.43 14.95
C TYR A 601 23.39 -14.38 15.40
N PHE A 602 23.77 -15.18 16.40
CA PHE A 602 25.09 -15.18 16.98
C PHE A 602 26.03 -16.27 16.44
N TYR A 603 25.64 -16.97 15.37
CA TYR A 603 26.47 -18.03 14.76
C TYR A 603 27.00 -19.02 15.81
N GLU A 604 26.11 -19.47 16.72
CA GLU A 604 26.44 -20.37 17.81
C GLU A 604 27.47 -19.82 18.83
N ASP A 605 27.68 -18.49 18.88
CA ASP A 605 28.38 -17.84 20.00
C ASP A 605 27.52 -17.91 21.27
N TYR A 606 27.58 -19.06 21.92
CA TYR A 606 26.72 -19.34 23.09
C TYR A 606 26.99 -18.42 24.28
N GLU A 607 28.17 -17.78 24.39
CA GLU A 607 28.42 -16.80 25.47
C GLU A 607 27.58 -15.55 25.26
N LYS A 608 27.45 -15.04 24.04
CA LYS A 608 26.54 -13.92 23.75
C LYS A 608 25.08 -14.31 23.98
N ILE A 609 24.67 -15.52 23.57
CA ILE A 609 23.31 -16.00 23.82
C ILE A 609 23.02 -16.05 25.32
N ARG A 610 23.95 -16.53 26.14
CA ARG A 610 23.84 -16.52 27.62
C ARG A 610 23.68 -15.11 28.17
N ILE A 611 24.44 -14.15 27.67
CA ILE A 611 24.31 -12.74 28.08
C ILE A 611 22.94 -12.20 27.70
N VAL A 612 22.46 -12.48 26.50
CA VAL A 612 21.11 -12.06 26.05
C VAL A 612 20.02 -12.62 26.96
N LEU A 613 20.12 -13.88 27.38
CA LEU A 613 19.19 -14.55 28.27
C LEU A 613 19.42 -14.19 29.75
N GLY A 614 20.53 -13.54 30.08
CA GLY A 614 20.94 -13.21 31.44
C GLY A 614 21.49 -14.40 32.22
N ASP A 615 21.83 -15.51 31.56
CA ASP A 615 22.29 -16.76 32.20
C ASP A 615 23.65 -16.61 32.89
N ASN A 616 24.45 -15.64 32.50
CA ASN A 616 25.72 -15.31 33.14
C ASN A 616 25.57 -14.77 34.60
N ALA A 617 24.34 -14.43 35.01
CA ALA A 617 24.05 -13.89 36.34
C ALA A 617 22.99 -14.70 37.11
N LYS A 618 22.58 -15.86 36.58
CA LYS A 618 21.58 -16.76 37.18
C LYS A 618 22.23 -17.93 37.90
N ASN A 619 21.51 -18.53 38.83
CA ASN A 619 21.88 -19.82 39.44
C ASN A 619 21.85 -20.94 38.39
N GLU A 620 22.59 -22.03 38.61
CA GLU A 620 22.71 -23.13 37.64
C GLU A 620 21.36 -23.75 37.26
N ASP A 621 20.43 -23.88 38.19
CA ASP A 621 19.08 -24.39 38.02
C ASP A 621 18.11 -23.42 37.28
N GLU A 622 18.55 -22.19 37.03
CA GLU A 622 17.80 -21.17 36.30
C GLU A 622 18.39 -20.83 34.92
N GLN A 623 19.58 -21.37 34.59
CA GLN A 623 20.26 -21.11 33.32
C GLN A 623 19.64 -21.92 32.19
N PHE A 624 19.25 -21.28 31.12
CA PHE A 624 18.85 -21.96 29.88
C PHE A 624 20.05 -22.59 29.18
N ILE A 625 21.21 -21.95 29.27
CA ILE A 625 22.46 -22.41 28.70
C ILE A 625 23.54 -22.30 29.79
N SER A 626 24.11 -23.43 30.19
CA SER A 626 25.26 -23.48 31.08
C SER A 626 26.58 -23.56 30.34
N ALA A 627 27.63 -22.99 30.92
CA ALA A 627 29.00 -23.11 30.45
C ALA A 627 29.74 -24.07 31.39
N VAL A 628 30.27 -25.12 30.87
CA VAL A 628 30.99 -26.16 31.61
C VAL A 628 32.43 -26.19 31.09
N SER A 629 33.39 -26.27 32.01
CA SER A 629 34.79 -26.50 31.63
C SER A 629 34.95 -27.85 30.92
N ILE A 630 35.77 -27.89 29.88
CA ILE A 630 36.06 -29.12 29.17
C ILE A 630 37.00 -29.94 30.05
N PRO A 631 36.68 -31.23 30.37
CA PRO A 631 37.58 -32.09 31.11
C PRO A 631 38.91 -32.33 30.36
N GLU A 632 40.03 -32.35 31.09
CA GLU A 632 41.35 -32.54 30.52
C GLU A 632 41.56 -33.87 29.79
N ASP A 633 40.72 -34.83 30.09
CA ASP A 633 40.78 -36.22 29.56
C ASP A 633 39.92 -36.43 28.29
N VAL A 634 39.27 -35.40 27.76
CA VAL A 634 38.42 -35.51 26.55
C VAL A 634 39.24 -35.74 25.28
N PHE A 635 40.47 -35.24 25.25
CA PHE A 635 41.32 -35.30 24.08
C PHE A 635 42.57 -36.14 24.37
N GLU A 636 42.79 -37.20 23.59
CA GLU A 636 43.97 -38.02 23.64
C GLU A 636 45.05 -37.54 22.66
N GLY A 637 46.32 -37.42 23.10
CA GLY A 637 47.44 -37.06 22.27
C GLY A 637 47.92 -35.60 22.44
N ASN A 638 48.86 -35.15 21.57
CA ASN A 638 49.39 -33.79 21.62
C ASN A 638 48.42 -32.81 20.92
N ILE A 639 47.86 -31.90 21.68
CA ILE A 639 46.88 -30.91 21.27
C ILE A 639 47.44 -29.46 21.35
N ASP A 640 48.74 -29.26 21.58
CA ASP A 640 49.37 -27.96 21.85
C ASP A 640 49.20 -26.96 20.69
N ASP A 641 49.00 -27.46 19.47
CA ASP A 641 48.84 -26.63 18.26
C ASP A 641 47.36 -26.46 17.83
N ILE A 642 46.38 -26.92 18.64
CA ILE A 642 44.97 -26.88 18.32
C ILE A 642 44.30 -25.87 19.26
N ASP A 643 43.65 -24.88 18.69
CA ASP A 643 42.83 -23.90 19.44
C ASP A 643 41.54 -24.59 19.92
N ILE A 644 41.55 -25.06 21.15
CA ILE A 644 40.43 -25.77 21.78
C ILE A 644 39.67 -24.78 22.65
N PRO A 645 38.31 -24.69 22.51
CA PRO A 645 37.52 -23.86 23.37
C PRO A 645 37.68 -24.18 24.84
N GLU A 646 37.86 -23.21 25.72
CA GLU A 646 37.97 -23.42 27.17
C GLU A 646 36.70 -23.95 27.82
N LYS A 647 35.54 -23.76 27.16
CA LYS A 647 34.23 -24.08 27.71
C LYS A 647 33.37 -24.80 26.69
N LYS A 648 32.59 -25.74 27.18
CA LYS A 648 31.48 -26.39 26.48
C LYS A 648 30.15 -25.78 26.94
N TYR A 649 29.25 -25.50 26.01
CA TYR A 649 27.94 -24.99 26.32
C TYR A 649 26.88 -26.08 26.20
N ILE A 650 25.96 -26.13 27.18
CA ILE A 650 24.91 -27.12 27.27
C ILE A 650 23.57 -26.43 27.42
N ILE A 651 22.60 -26.75 26.55
CA ILE A 651 21.23 -26.26 26.66
C ILE A 651 20.51 -27.13 27.70
N ASN A 652 20.05 -26.51 28.79
CA ASN A 652 19.41 -27.20 29.92
C ASN A 652 17.89 -27.25 29.71
N TYR A 653 17.42 -28.23 28.96
CA TYR A 653 16.02 -28.36 28.60
C TYR A 653 15.04 -28.45 29.77
N ASP A 654 15.48 -28.97 30.93
CA ASP A 654 14.67 -29.09 32.15
C ASP A 654 14.39 -27.70 32.78
N ASN A 655 15.33 -26.76 32.68
CA ASN A 655 15.20 -25.40 33.24
C ASN A 655 14.19 -24.55 32.48
N PHE A 656 13.74 -24.94 31.30
CA PHE A 656 12.67 -24.26 30.55
C PHE A 656 11.28 -24.36 31.23
N LYS A 657 11.14 -25.26 32.23
CA LYS A 657 9.93 -25.34 33.07
C LYS A 657 10.05 -24.52 34.34
N ASN A 658 11.22 -23.96 34.63
CA ASN A 658 11.45 -23.15 35.82
C ASN A 658 11.07 -21.70 35.53
N ILE A 659 9.99 -21.22 36.15
CA ILE A 659 9.51 -19.84 35.98
C ILE A 659 10.55 -18.78 36.39
N MET A 660 11.42 -19.12 37.36
CA MET A 660 12.49 -18.22 37.79
C MET A 660 13.53 -17.95 36.72
N ALA A 661 13.78 -18.92 35.82
CA ALA A 661 14.66 -18.74 34.67
C ALA A 661 14.21 -17.57 33.77
N TYR A 662 12.92 -17.41 33.59
CA TYR A 662 12.32 -16.31 32.83
C TYR A 662 12.26 -15.00 33.60
N LYS A 663 11.87 -15.06 34.87
CA LYS A 663 11.78 -13.88 35.74
C LYS A 663 13.13 -13.15 35.82
N ASN A 664 14.21 -13.90 35.95
CA ASN A 664 15.56 -13.37 36.09
C ASN A 664 16.16 -12.80 34.77
N ILE A 665 15.50 -12.97 33.61
CA ILE A 665 15.86 -12.26 32.38
C ILE A 665 15.70 -10.73 32.55
N SER A 666 14.62 -10.28 33.17
CA SER A 666 14.29 -8.85 33.34
C SER A 666 14.86 -8.23 34.61
N LYS A 667 15.57 -9.02 35.44
CA LYS A 667 16.16 -8.51 36.70
C LYS A 667 17.30 -7.53 36.39
N LYS A 668 17.10 -6.24 36.71
CA LYS A 668 18.18 -5.25 36.74
C LYS A 668 19.02 -5.48 37.98
N LYS A 669 20.36 -5.54 37.85
CA LYS A 669 21.26 -5.47 38.99
C LYS A 669 21.02 -4.16 39.74
N ASP A 670 20.64 -4.23 41.00
CA ASP A 670 20.65 -3.09 41.91
C ASP A 670 22.11 -2.61 42.01
N LEU A 671 22.42 -1.47 41.47
CA LEU A 671 23.74 -0.81 41.57
C LEU A 671 24.06 -0.34 42.98
N SER A 672 23.13 -0.53 43.94
CA SER A 672 23.32 -0.12 45.33
C SER A 672 24.22 -1.02 46.16
N GLU A 673 24.56 -2.23 45.70
CA GLU A 673 25.43 -3.16 46.47
C GLU A 673 26.96 -2.97 46.21
N LYS A 674 27.37 -2.03 45.37
CA LYS A 674 28.82 -1.79 45.10
C LYS A 674 29.46 -0.62 45.83
N ILE A 675 28.77 -0.02 46.85
CA ILE A 675 29.33 1.14 47.61
C ILE A 675 29.74 0.77 49.00
N SER A 676 29.81 -0.53 49.38
CA SER A 676 30.19 -0.93 50.71
C SER A 676 31.53 -1.68 50.85
N ASP A 677 32.32 -1.82 49.76
CA ASP A 677 33.66 -2.44 49.84
C ASP A 677 34.71 -1.64 49.03
N GLU A 678 34.98 -0.37 49.44
CA GLU A 678 36.25 0.31 49.23
C GLU A 678 36.60 1.21 50.43
#